data_5deff16b64144fe5094cb82c2086b41b
#
_entry.id   5deff16b64144fe5094cb82c2086b41b
#
_cell.length_a   1.000
_cell.length_b   1.000
_cell.length_c   1.000
_cell.angle_alpha   90.00
_cell.angle_beta   90.00
_cell.angle_gamma   90.00
#
_symmetry.space_group_name_H-M   'P 1'
#
loop_
_entity.id
_entity.type
_entity.pdbx_description
1 polymer ?
#
loop_
_entity_poly.entity_id
_entity_poly.type
_entity_poly.pdbx_seq_one_letter_code
_entity_poly.pdbx_strand_id
1 'polypeptide(L)'
;MGANPHTPPAPAAGVRIHLLGAFAVAIDDEIVPEGAWRLRRAKTLVKLLALAPGHRLHREQVIAVLWPDRAPEAAANNLHQVLHVARRQLDGGAGGRGCLRLEHDVLSLCAEEELWIDVEAFRGEAVATLRAGDAERAAAALELYPGPLLPEELYEAWTEPTRAELGGLRDELAGLAAGAAARPEPVASTRLDNLPVELTTFVGREKELDELARLLRRGPLVTLAGPAGAGKTRLGLEIAARRLHDFRDGVWLIELAPLSEPDVIADAVAAGMGLDLGSGARGVEALLAALAGVEALIVLDNCDHLVTACAHLTEALLRGCPELQVLATSREPLQVTGEIVWRVPPLTLPDAAGTASPAELMRSESVRLFVDRAAAAQPGFALTERNADDVARICHSLDGIPLAIELAAARVGSLSPAEIAVWLGESFRLLRQERRTADPRQQTLERALDWSYRLLEPDETELLRRLAVFAGTFDLAAVEGICASEHAIDTLVRLVHKSLVVAEEVAGEPRYRLLSMIRQYARERLVEAGETEALAERHARWYLALPEGLSGADSKTRLRRLDLEPDNFRAALAWLLDNDPPAALRLADLLGDWWLMRGRLVEGRGWLEAALERSQEATPVAAAALLRAMAFVGRSGGMSEGDRLAERSFSISRELGDSQGMSQATQARGVWAWIRGPYPRARELLDEAIEVARLAGSPLAEANASHVLGLVEASARDLPRARGVLAATVDLLDGAPADAGSAFIVATLGRVPVLVPGGPVRRVVQEDSQITFRQAGPRAAAGYVLNSLAIVARLSGDQAESDVLLGEAFARLSAAGDEAGVAQTYAAIGRLATLQGDAERAHWALGESLGLRRRLGDIRSVGLTLGLLAELMAESDDLAQARSLLVDAIATFVRVGDRPGELWLLGALAHLELRAGAADAARGHLDTALNICEELGTRVMRGWTRSALAEIHLRGGAGERGRRLLEAARGDLATCGDAWGLERCDALAQEFPAAF
;
A
#
# COMPACT_ATOMS: atom_id res chain seq x y z
N MET A 1 41.25 31.95 1.24
CA MET A 1 40.16 31.07 1.60
C MET A 1 39.87 31.33 3.07
N GLY A 2 38.84 32.10 3.39
CA GLY A 2 38.46 32.47 4.74
C GLY A 2 37.61 31.39 5.34
N ALA A 3 37.96 30.94 6.54
CA ALA A 3 37.20 29.98 7.32
C ALA A 3 35.79 30.55 7.61
N ASN A 4 34.76 29.80 7.26
CA ASN A 4 33.37 30.13 7.53
C ASN A 4 33.12 30.01 9.06
N PRO A 5 32.63 31.06 9.77
CA PRO A 5 32.50 31.07 11.21
C PRO A 5 31.45 30.11 11.80
N HIS A 6 30.71 29.42 10.97
CA HIS A 6 29.60 28.51 11.36
C HIS A 6 29.89 27.00 11.22
N THR A 7 31.09 26.62 10.77
CA THR A 7 31.50 25.21 10.76
C THR A 7 32.03 24.84 12.13
N PRO A 8 31.51 23.86 12.84
CA PRO A 8 32.08 23.40 14.10
C PRO A 8 33.52 22.94 13.86
N PRO A 9 34.49 23.38 14.69
CA PRO A 9 35.88 22.99 14.49
C PRO A 9 36.00 21.46 14.62
N ALA A 10 36.55 20.84 13.59
CA ALA A 10 36.93 19.44 13.68
C ALA A 10 37.92 19.29 14.84
N PRO A 11 37.82 18.20 15.66
CA PRO A 11 38.75 18.00 16.77
C PRO A 11 40.19 17.92 16.22
N ALA A 12 41.11 18.61 16.88
CA ALA A 12 42.48 18.80 16.42
C ALA A 12 43.36 17.51 16.46
N ALA A 13 42.81 16.42 17.01
CA ALA A 13 43.47 15.11 17.06
C ALA A 13 42.41 14.01 17.12
N GLY A 14 42.49 12.99 16.27
CA GLY A 14 41.48 11.90 16.29
C GLY A 14 41.32 11.18 14.95
N VAL A 15 40.34 10.31 14.91
CA VAL A 15 39.93 9.57 13.72
C VAL A 15 38.75 10.28 13.04
N ARG A 16 38.92 10.61 11.76
CA ARG A 16 37.84 11.16 10.94
C ARG A 16 37.43 10.15 9.87
N ILE A 17 36.12 9.91 9.77
CA ILE A 17 35.54 8.98 8.80
C ILE A 17 34.57 9.76 7.91
N HIS A 18 34.86 9.74 6.62
CA HIS A 18 34.00 10.29 5.58
C HIS A 18 33.22 9.15 4.92
N LEU A 19 31.91 9.31 4.85
CA LEU A 19 30.95 8.37 4.28
C LEU A 19 30.08 9.03 3.18
N LEU A 20 30.05 10.36 3.15
CA LEU A 20 29.30 11.15 2.17
C LEU A 20 30.18 11.44 0.94
N GLY A 21 29.70 11.04 -0.24
CA GLY A 21 30.40 11.25 -1.52
C GLY A 21 31.50 10.23 -1.80
N ALA A 22 32.30 9.83 -0.81
CA ALA A 22 33.29 8.75 -0.94
C ALA A 22 33.77 8.29 0.44
N PHE A 23 34.12 6.99 0.56
CA PHE A 23 34.69 6.47 1.79
C PHE A 23 36.15 6.89 1.95
N ALA A 24 36.43 7.64 3.01
CA ALA A 24 37.81 7.96 3.41
C ALA A 24 37.95 7.92 4.95
N VAL A 25 39.12 7.55 5.40
CA VAL A 25 39.50 7.60 6.82
C VAL A 25 40.77 8.46 6.95
N ALA A 26 40.75 9.41 7.85
CA ALA A 26 41.93 10.20 8.18
C ALA A 26 42.28 10.02 9.69
N ILE A 27 43.56 9.91 10.00
CA ILE A 27 44.08 9.78 11.37
C ILE A 27 45.07 10.91 11.56
N ASP A 28 44.84 11.79 12.54
CA ASP A 28 45.68 12.96 12.81
C ASP A 28 45.95 13.79 11.51
N ASP A 29 44.93 14.03 10.70
CA ASP A 29 44.99 14.70 9.40
C ASP A 29 45.65 13.95 8.23
N GLU A 30 46.22 12.75 8.46
CA GLU A 30 46.75 11.94 7.38
C GLU A 30 45.70 10.96 6.85
N ILE A 31 45.42 11.02 5.54
CA ILE A 31 44.45 10.14 4.88
C ILE A 31 45.05 8.75 4.74
N VAL A 32 44.34 7.71 5.24
CA VAL A 32 44.70 6.30 5.05
C VAL A 32 44.57 5.95 3.56
N PRO A 33 45.66 5.60 2.87
CA PRO A 33 45.58 5.32 1.43
C PRO A 33 44.66 4.17 1.11
N GLU A 34 43.93 4.26 0.00
CA GLU A 34 42.98 3.21 -0.40
C GLU A 34 43.65 1.81 -0.52
N GLY A 35 44.85 1.74 -1.02
CA GLY A 35 45.64 0.52 -1.15
C GLY A 35 46.10 -0.10 0.16
N ALA A 36 45.98 0.62 1.29
CA ALA A 36 46.31 0.11 2.61
C ALA A 36 45.29 -0.89 3.13
N TRP A 37 44.05 -0.80 2.65
CA TRP A 37 42.96 -1.70 2.99
C TRP A 37 43.03 -3.00 2.18
N ARG A 38 43.90 -3.93 2.62
CA ARG A 38 44.15 -5.22 1.95
C ARG A 38 42.95 -6.15 1.87
N LEU A 39 41.90 -5.93 2.70
CA LEU A 39 40.66 -6.69 2.71
C LEU A 39 39.46 -5.73 2.55
N ARG A 40 38.67 -5.90 1.49
CA ARG A 40 37.44 -5.12 1.26
C ARG A 40 36.50 -5.18 2.49
N ARG A 41 36.37 -6.33 3.13
CA ARG A 41 35.53 -6.51 4.32
C ARG A 41 36.03 -5.75 5.56
N ALA A 42 37.30 -5.37 5.62
CA ALA A 42 37.80 -4.50 6.70
C ALA A 42 37.28 -3.06 6.52
N LYS A 43 37.17 -2.57 5.28
CA LYS A 43 36.48 -1.31 4.98
C LYS A 43 35.03 -1.38 5.37
N THR A 44 34.31 -2.44 4.96
CA THR A 44 32.88 -2.61 5.25
C THR A 44 32.64 -2.70 6.77
N LEU A 45 33.51 -3.33 7.53
CA LEU A 45 33.41 -3.36 9.00
C LEU A 45 33.47 -1.96 9.62
N VAL A 46 34.40 -1.11 9.16
CA VAL A 46 34.52 0.26 9.68
C VAL A 46 33.31 1.11 9.30
N LYS A 47 32.81 0.96 8.07
CA LYS A 47 31.58 1.64 7.59
C LYS A 47 30.35 1.23 8.40
N LEU A 48 30.18 -0.07 8.67
CA LEU A 48 29.08 -0.61 9.49
C LEU A 48 29.11 -0.02 10.91
N LEU A 49 30.28 -0.03 11.56
CA LEU A 49 30.41 0.52 12.90
C LEU A 49 30.22 2.03 12.94
N ALA A 50 30.70 2.76 11.92
CA ALA A 50 30.52 4.19 11.82
C ALA A 50 29.04 4.61 11.70
N LEU A 51 28.21 3.79 11.05
CA LEU A 51 26.76 4.04 10.91
C LEU A 51 25.92 3.44 12.05
N ALA A 52 26.50 2.59 12.88
CA ALA A 52 25.78 1.95 13.97
C ALA A 52 25.51 2.91 15.13
N PRO A 53 24.36 2.81 15.82
CA PRO A 53 24.05 3.61 16.99
C PRO A 53 25.14 3.46 18.08
N GLY A 54 25.71 4.59 18.51
CA GLY A 54 26.82 4.63 19.48
C GLY A 54 28.08 3.89 19.01
N HIS A 55 28.22 3.68 17.69
CA HIS A 55 29.37 3.02 17.03
C HIS A 55 29.67 1.62 17.57
N ARG A 56 28.60 0.88 17.93
CA ARG A 56 28.69 -0.45 18.54
C ARG A 56 27.78 -1.44 17.84
N LEU A 57 28.27 -2.64 17.57
CA LEU A 57 27.50 -3.77 17.03
C LEU A 57 27.91 -5.08 17.71
N HIS A 58 26.93 -5.96 17.93
CA HIS A 58 27.21 -7.30 18.37
C HIS A 58 27.90 -8.08 17.24
N ARG A 59 28.87 -8.94 17.59
CA ARG A 59 29.68 -9.70 16.61
C ARG A 59 28.78 -10.50 15.63
N GLU A 60 27.68 -11.03 16.10
CA GLU A 60 26.74 -11.78 15.25
C GLU A 60 26.07 -10.90 14.21
N GLN A 61 25.73 -9.66 14.53
CA GLN A 61 25.19 -8.68 13.57
C GLN A 61 26.22 -8.36 12.48
N VAL A 62 27.46 -8.19 12.86
CA VAL A 62 28.56 -7.97 11.91
C VAL A 62 28.78 -9.20 11.03
N ILE A 63 28.74 -10.41 11.60
CA ILE A 63 28.89 -11.66 10.87
C ILE A 63 27.74 -11.82 9.87
N ALA A 64 26.51 -11.54 10.27
CA ALA A 64 25.33 -11.66 9.42
C ALA A 64 25.42 -10.77 8.16
N VAL A 65 26.00 -9.57 8.31
CA VAL A 65 26.19 -8.64 7.17
C VAL A 65 27.40 -9.02 6.31
N LEU A 66 28.54 -9.37 6.94
CA LEU A 66 29.76 -9.64 6.19
C LEU A 66 29.84 -11.04 5.56
N TRP A 67 29.13 -12.01 6.12
CA TRP A 67 29.14 -13.42 5.67
C TRP A 67 27.77 -14.10 5.82
N PRO A 68 26.72 -13.63 5.13
CA PRO A 68 25.36 -14.15 5.27
C PRO A 68 25.27 -15.66 4.98
N ASP A 69 26.09 -16.17 4.06
CA ASP A 69 26.03 -17.56 3.58
C ASP A 69 27.05 -18.50 4.22
N ARG A 70 27.75 -18.10 5.32
CA ARG A 70 28.77 -18.93 5.93
C ARG A 70 28.35 -19.49 7.28
N ALA A 71 28.85 -20.73 7.55
CA ALA A 71 28.70 -21.34 8.88
C ALA A 71 29.33 -20.47 9.98
N PRO A 72 28.71 -20.34 11.17
CA PRO A 72 29.09 -19.41 12.23
C PRO A 72 30.57 -19.53 12.68
N GLU A 73 31.10 -20.74 12.78
CA GLU A 73 32.49 -20.95 13.20
C GLU A 73 33.52 -20.47 12.15
N ALA A 74 33.24 -20.69 10.87
CA ALA A 74 34.07 -20.22 9.77
C ALA A 74 34.02 -18.69 9.63
N ALA A 75 32.85 -18.10 9.86
CA ALA A 75 32.65 -16.66 9.85
C ALA A 75 33.35 -15.96 11.02
N ALA A 76 33.34 -16.55 12.22
CA ALA A 76 34.06 -16.06 13.40
C ALA A 76 35.57 -15.99 13.17
N ASN A 77 36.16 -17.02 12.57
CA ASN A 77 37.59 -17.03 12.24
C ASN A 77 37.96 -15.95 11.22
N ASN A 78 37.10 -15.71 10.23
CA ASN A 78 37.27 -14.64 9.24
C ASN A 78 37.15 -13.25 9.88
N LEU A 79 36.28 -13.08 10.88
CA LEU A 79 36.10 -11.82 11.60
C LEU A 79 37.41 -11.43 12.32
N HIS A 80 38.14 -12.38 12.94
CA HIS A 80 39.41 -12.09 13.57
C HIS A 80 40.46 -11.54 12.58
N GLN A 81 40.50 -12.04 11.36
CA GLN A 81 41.40 -11.53 10.33
C GLN A 81 41.00 -10.12 9.87
N VAL A 82 39.70 -9.90 9.67
CA VAL A 82 39.17 -8.60 9.28
C VAL A 82 39.42 -7.55 10.37
N LEU A 83 39.22 -7.92 11.65
CA LEU A 83 39.50 -7.06 12.80
C LEU A 83 41.00 -6.70 12.89
N HIS A 84 41.89 -7.69 12.65
CA HIS A 84 43.33 -7.42 12.68
C HIS A 84 43.75 -6.42 11.60
N VAL A 85 43.20 -6.54 10.38
CA VAL A 85 43.46 -5.59 9.29
C VAL A 85 42.87 -4.21 9.60
N ALA A 86 41.64 -4.13 10.07
CA ALA A 86 40.99 -2.86 10.40
C ALA A 86 41.72 -2.12 11.54
N ARG A 87 42.11 -2.84 12.62
CA ARG A 87 42.90 -2.27 13.72
C ARG A 87 44.21 -1.70 13.24
N ARG A 88 44.95 -2.44 12.40
CA ARG A 88 46.23 -1.97 11.89
C ARG A 88 46.15 -0.67 11.12
N GLN A 89 45.02 -0.43 10.44
CA GLN A 89 44.78 0.81 9.69
C GLN A 89 44.32 1.95 10.59
N LEU A 90 43.50 1.69 11.61
CA LEU A 90 42.97 2.71 12.52
C LEU A 90 43.92 3.10 13.62
N ASP A 91 44.80 2.19 14.04
CA ASP A 91 45.77 2.45 15.16
C ASP A 91 47.07 3.10 14.71
N GLY A 92 47.29 3.34 13.41
CA GLY A 92 48.44 4.12 12.88
C GLY A 92 49.87 3.58 13.14
N GLY A 93 50.04 2.26 13.42
CA GLY A 93 51.34 1.62 13.66
C GLY A 93 51.67 1.44 15.14
N ALA A 94 52.92 1.32 15.53
CA ALA A 94 53.45 0.73 16.77
C ALA A 94 53.04 1.39 18.14
N GLY A 95 51.92 2.04 18.27
CA GLY A 95 51.48 2.63 19.54
C GLY A 95 49.97 2.58 19.78
N GLY A 96 49.31 1.53 19.28
CA GLY A 96 47.85 1.28 19.22
C GLY A 96 46.95 2.15 20.10
N ARG A 97 46.16 3.04 19.49
CA ARG A 97 45.12 3.84 20.15
C ARG A 97 43.96 3.00 20.67
N GLY A 98 43.85 1.75 20.25
CA GLY A 98 42.73 0.87 20.60
C GLY A 98 41.39 1.36 20.02
N CYS A 99 41.41 1.99 18.86
CA CYS A 99 40.23 2.53 18.21
C CYS A 99 39.17 1.50 17.84
N LEU A 100 39.49 0.25 17.65
CA LEU A 100 38.56 -0.83 17.36
C LEU A 100 38.68 -1.91 18.46
N ARG A 101 37.66 -2.01 19.31
CA ARG A 101 37.61 -2.96 20.42
C ARG A 101 36.62 -4.08 20.19
N LEU A 102 36.87 -5.23 20.76
CA LEU A 102 35.91 -6.32 20.89
C LEU A 102 35.90 -6.73 22.36
N GLU A 103 34.81 -6.39 23.05
CA GLU A 103 34.64 -6.68 24.48
C GLU A 103 33.27 -7.32 24.68
N HIS A 104 33.22 -8.50 25.32
CA HIS A 104 31.95 -9.20 25.59
C HIS A 104 31.07 -9.38 24.33
N ASP A 105 31.69 -9.80 23.21
CA ASP A 105 31.03 -10.00 21.91
C ASP A 105 30.47 -8.72 21.24
N VAL A 106 30.80 -7.53 21.77
CA VAL A 106 30.44 -6.23 21.17
C VAL A 106 31.67 -5.59 20.56
N LEU A 107 31.58 -5.26 19.29
CA LEU A 107 32.54 -4.46 18.55
C LEU A 107 32.22 -2.98 18.73
N SER A 108 33.21 -2.18 19.09
CA SER A 108 33.07 -0.72 19.24
C SER A 108 34.18 0.00 18.49
N LEU A 109 33.85 1.12 17.89
CA LEU A 109 34.75 2.01 17.17
C LEU A 109 35.04 3.23 18.04
N CYS A 110 36.28 3.57 18.31
CA CYS A 110 36.86 4.68 19.07
C CYS A 110 35.98 5.21 20.25
N ALA A 111 36.54 5.95 21.19
CA ALA A 111 35.79 6.74 22.14
C ALA A 111 35.19 7.99 21.43
N GLU A 112 34.00 8.45 21.86
CA GLU A 112 33.26 9.56 21.22
C GLU A 112 34.09 10.85 21.08
N GLU A 113 35.00 11.13 22.02
CA GLU A 113 35.87 12.32 22.04
C GLU A 113 37.00 12.30 20.99
N GLU A 114 37.25 11.13 20.36
CA GLU A 114 38.32 10.92 19.37
C GLU A 114 37.79 10.60 17.95
N LEU A 115 36.47 10.56 17.76
CA LEU A 115 35.84 10.15 16.52
C LEU A 115 34.98 11.28 15.95
N TRP A 116 35.21 11.57 14.68
CA TRP A 116 34.36 12.47 13.91
C TRP A 116 33.86 11.78 12.63
N ILE A 117 32.56 11.86 12.37
CA ILE A 117 31.90 11.25 11.21
C ILE A 117 31.08 12.31 10.49
N ASP A 118 31.28 12.46 9.18
CA ASP A 118 30.61 13.46 8.35
C ASP A 118 29.10 13.29 8.34
N VAL A 119 28.57 12.07 8.39
CA VAL A 119 27.14 11.75 8.49
C VAL A 119 26.52 12.35 9.76
N GLU A 120 27.20 12.24 10.91
CA GLU A 120 26.70 12.78 12.16
C GLU A 120 26.80 14.31 12.21
N ALA A 121 27.90 14.84 11.70
CA ALA A 121 28.06 16.28 11.56
C ALA A 121 27.00 16.89 10.67
N PHE A 122 26.75 16.31 9.51
CA PHE A 122 25.68 16.74 8.61
C PHE A 122 24.30 16.59 9.26
N ARG A 123 23.96 15.44 9.84
CA ARG A 123 22.67 15.19 10.51
C ARG A 123 22.41 16.21 11.63
N GLY A 124 23.38 16.43 12.49
CA GLY A 124 23.27 17.37 13.61
C GLY A 124 23.02 18.81 13.14
N GLU A 125 23.81 19.28 12.16
CA GLU A 125 23.68 20.63 11.62
C GLU A 125 22.39 20.78 10.81
N ALA A 126 22.00 19.77 10.03
CA ALA A 126 20.74 19.75 9.26
C ALA A 126 19.53 19.92 10.18
N VAL A 127 19.41 19.08 11.20
CA VAL A 127 18.29 19.13 12.15
C VAL A 127 18.25 20.44 12.93
N ALA A 128 19.41 20.96 13.36
CA ALA A 128 19.47 22.24 14.05
C ALA A 128 19.05 23.42 13.16
N THR A 129 19.47 23.38 11.90
CA THR A 129 19.16 24.42 10.90
C THR A 129 17.69 24.41 10.48
N LEU A 130 17.14 23.24 10.22
CA LEU A 130 15.71 23.07 9.88
C LEU A 130 14.81 23.54 11.03
N ARG A 131 15.17 23.25 12.28
CA ARG A 131 14.44 23.75 13.46
C ARG A 131 14.52 25.28 13.61
N ALA A 132 15.63 25.88 13.22
CA ALA A 132 15.83 27.34 13.30
C ALA A 132 15.15 28.08 12.13
N GLY A 133 14.87 27.43 11.01
CA GLY A 133 14.31 28.03 9.80
C GLY A 133 15.26 29.03 9.12
N ASP A 134 16.58 28.87 9.29
CA ASP A 134 17.61 29.82 8.87
C ASP A 134 18.17 29.44 7.48
N ALA A 135 17.82 30.23 6.46
CA ALA A 135 18.20 29.98 5.08
C ALA A 135 19.71 30.14 4.79
N GLU A 136 20.39 31.06 5.49
CA GLU A 136 21.86 31.22 5.32
C GLU A 136 22.59 30.02 5.92
N ARG A 137 22.14 29.57 7.08
CA ARG A 137 22.65 28.39 7.76
C ARG A 137 22.36 27.11 6.99
N ALA A 138 21.22 27.04 6.28
CA ALA A 138 20.88 25.91 5.42
C ALA A 138 21.88 25.72 4.25
N ALA A 139 22.31 26.84 3.64
CA ALA A 139 23.33 26.78 2.60
C ALA A 139 24.69 26.27 3.14
N ALA A 140 25.07 26.70 4.36
CA ALA A 140 26.29 26.20 5.01
C ALA A 140 26.19 24.72 5.43
N ALA A 141 25.03 24.29 5.89
CA ALA A 141 24.78 22.87 6.22
C ALA A 141 24.85 21.95 5.01
N LEU A 142 24.41 22.41 3.83
CA LEU A 142 24.50 21.67 2.57
C LEU A 142 25.96 21.43 2.12
N GLU A 143 26.90 22.30 2.49
CA GLU A 143 28.33 22.08 2.21
C GLU A 143 28.90 20.83 2.93
N LEU A 144 28.24 20.38 4.02
CA LEU A 144 28.59 19.15 4.72
C LEU A 144 28.13 17.88 4.00
N TYR A 145 27.34 18.01 2.91
CA TYR A 145 26.83 16.91 2.10
C TYR A 145 27.46 16.91 0.69
N PRO A 146 28.72 16.51 0.53
CA PRO A 146 29.42 16.54 -0.77
C PRO A 146 28.87 15.51 -1.77
N GLY A 147 28.05 14.56 -1.35
CA GLY A 147 27.48 13.52 -2.19
C GLY A 147 26.68 12.47 -1.40
N PRO A 148 26.03 11.52 -2.08
CA PRO A 148 25.24 10.49 -1.41
C PRO A 148 26.09 9.58 -0.51
N LEU A 149 25.44 8.97 0.49
CA LEU A 149 26.06 8.04 1.42
C LEU A 149 26.62 6.83 0.64
N LEU A 150 27.92 6.57 0.76
CA LEU A 150 28.64 5.41 0.23
C LEU A 150 28.21 5.07 -1.21
N PRO A 151 28.51 5.91 -2.20
CA PRO A 151 28.07 5.69 -3.60
C PRO A 151 28.65 4.39 -4.21
N GLU A 152 29.72 3.86 -3.66
CA GLU A 152 30.31 2.58 -4.07
C GLU A 152 29.53 1.34 -3.53
N GLU A 153 28.58 1.54 -2.60
CA GLU A 153 27.79 0.49 -1.96
C GLU A 153 26.28 0.76 -2.12
N LEU A 154 25.87 1.23 -3.31
CA LEU A 154 24.48 1.60 -3.63
C LEU A 154 23.46 0.45 -3.44
N TYR A 155 23.89 -0.77 -3.59
CA TYR A 155 23.02 -1.96 -3.56
C TYR A 155 23.08 -2.74 -2.22
N GLU A 156 23.81 -2.23 -1.26
CA GLU A 156 23.95 -2.87 0.05
C GLU A 156 22.77 -2.45 0.96
N ALA A 157 21.86 -3.38 1.26
CA ALA A 157 20.62 -3.13 2.00
C ALA A 157 20.83 -2.44 3.36
N TRP A 158 21.97 -2.65 4.03
CA TRP A 158 22.29 -2.03 5.32
C TRP A 158 22.59 -0.52 5.23
N THR A 159 22.83 0.04 4.04
CA THR A 159 23.05 1.49 3.83
C THR A 159 21.78 2.25 3.50
N GLU A 160 20.75 1.58 3.01
CA GLU A 160 19.54 2.20 2.45
C GLU A 160 18.75 3.08 3.42
N PRO A 161 18.48 2.66 4.68
CA PRO A 161 17.70 3.50 5.60
C PRO A 161 18.40 4.83 5.91
N THR A 162 19.71 4.79 6.15
CA THR A 162 20.50 6.01 6.45
C THR A 162 20.65 6.89 5.20
N ARG A 163 20.76 6.29 4.02
CA ARG A 163 20.83 7.05 2.75
C ARG A 163 19.54 7.80 2.48
N ALA A 164 18.39 7.16 2.67
CA ALA A 164 17.09 7.79 2.51
C ALA A 164 16.88 8.94 3.50
N GLU A 165 17.24 8.75 4.77
CA GLU A 165 17.19 9.77 5.81
C GLU A 165 18.03 11.01 5.43
N LEU A 166 19.30 10.80 5.10
CA LEU A 166 20.22 11.92 4.79
C LEU A 166 19.85 12.63 3.47
N GLY A 167 19.31 11.88 2.51
CA GLY A 167 18.74 12.45 1.27
C GLY A 167 17.57 13.38 1.57
N GLY A 168 16.64 12.98 2.44
CA GLY A 168 15.52 13.79 2.89
C GLY A 168 15.98 15.09 3.57
N LEU A 169 16.89 15.00 4.53
CA LEU A 169 17.45 16.19 5.21
C LEU A 169 18.15 17.16 4.25
N ARG A 170 18.89 16.65 3.27
CA ARG A 170 19.49 17.48 2.20
C ARG A 170 18.44 18.22 1.39
N ASP A 171 17.37 17.55 0.98
CA ASP A 171 16.32 18.14 0.15
C ASP A 171 15.54 19.22 0.91
N GLU A 172 15.25 18.98 2.20
CA GLU A 172 14.64 19.99 3.07
C GLU A 172 15.53 21.23 3.26
N LEU A 173 16.84 21.03 3.47
CA LEU A 173 17.80 22.14 3.58
C LEU A 173 17.91 22.91 2.26
N ALA A 174 17.91 22.22 1.12
CA ALA A 174 17.95 22.85 -0.20
C ALA A 174 16.70 23.70 -0.45
N GLY A 175 15.53 23.25 -0.04
CA GLY A 175 14.28 24.01 -0.04
C GLY A 175 14.37 25.28 0.83
N LEU A 176 14.90 25.16 2.03
CA LEU A 176 15.09 26.30 2.95
C LEU A 176 16.12 27.31 2.43
N ALA A 177 17.24 26.85 1.89
CA ALA A 177 18.30 27.70 1.34
C ALA A 177 17.85 28.47 0.08
N ALA A 178 16.96 27.92 -0.73
CA ALA A 178 16.44 28.55 -1.94
C ALA A 178 15.54 29.76 -1.69
N GLY A 179 15.20 30.10 -0.44
CA GLY A 179 14.37 31.25 -0.09
C GLY A 179 12.94 31.18 -0.62
N ALA A 180 12.50 30.01 -1.01
CA ALA A 180 11.11 29.77 -1.37
C ALA A 180 10.29 29.93 -0.09
N ALA A 181 9.50 31.01 0.00
CA ALA A 181 8.46 31.15 0.98
C ALA A 181 7.62 29.88 0.87
N ALA A 182 7.75 29.01 1.84
CA ALA A 182 7.17 27.69 1.83
C ALA A 182 5.64 27.83 1.74
N ARG A 183 5.08 27.46 0.60
CA ARG A 183 3.87 26.67 0.68
C ARG A 183 4.27 25.39 1.41
N PRO A 184 3.58 24.99 2.47
CA PRO A 184 3.89 23.76 3.13
C PRO A 184 3.74 22.64 2.11
N GLU A 185 4.87 22.07 1.68
CA GLU A 185 4.83 20.77 1.01
C GLU A 185 4.39 19.73 2.05
N PRO A 186 3.51 18.83 1.69
CA PRO A 186 3.00 17.81 2.61
C PRO A 186 4.16 16.91 3.06
N VAL A 187 4.21 16.69 4.35
CA VAL A 187 5.00 15.64 5.02
C VAL A 187 4.92 14.34 4.21
N ALA A 188 6.10 13.82 3.83
CA ALA A 188 6.34 12.52 3.21
C ALA A 188 5.15 11.98 2.44
N SER A 189 5.00 12.40 1.18
CA SER A 189 4.01 11.86 0.27
C SER A 189 4.21 10.34 0.22
N THR A 190 3.25 9.59 0.73
CA THR A 190 2.93 8.30 0.14
C THR A 190 3.13 8.47 -1.36
N ARG A 191 3.96 7.64 -1.99
CA ARG A 191 4.11 7.64 -3.44
C ARG A 191 2.71 7.65 -4.03
N LEU A 192 2.32 8.76 -4.67
CA LEU A 192 1.04 8.87 -5.34
C LEU A 192 1.19 8.27 -6.73
N ASP A 193 1.72 7.04 -6.78
CA ASP A 193 1.86 6.25 -8.00
C ASP A 193 1.78 4.76 -7.68
N ASN A 194 1.41 3.99 -8.68
CA ASN A 194 1.46 2.53 -8.69
C ASN A 194 2.34 2.01 -9.83
N LEU A 195 3.31 2.81 -10.27
CA LEU A 195 4.19 2.44 -11.38
C LEU A 195 5.13 1.30 -10.95
N PRO A 196 5.31 0.27 -11.78
CA PRO A 196 6.24 -0.81 -11.50
C PRO A 196 7.69 -0.30 -11.54
N VAL A 197 8.54 -0.88 -10.71
CA VAL A 197 9.99 -0.64 -10.76
C VAL A 197 10.59 -1.47 -11.90
N GLU A 198 11.07 -0.80 -12.93
CA GLU A 198 11.70 -1.46 -14.09
C GLU A 198 13.13 -1.89 -13.77
N LEU A 199 13.40 -3.19 -13.86
CA LEU A 199 14.73 -3.77 -13.58
C LEU A 199 15.72 -3.74 -14.75
N THR A 200 15.24 -3.40 -15.95
CA THR A 200 16.07 -3.38 -17.16
C THR A 200 16.24 -1.96 -17.67
N THR A 201 17.44 -1.64 -18.15
CA THR A 201 17.78 -0.34 -18.70
C THR A 201 16.84 0.06 -19.84
N PHE A 202 16.33 1.28 -19.79
CA PHE A 202 15.63 1.89 -20.92
C PHE A 202 16.66 2.41 -21.92
N VAL A 203 16.61 1.94 -23.16
CA VAL A 203 17.61 2.24 -24.18
C VAL A 203 17.03 3.13 -25.29
N GLY A 204 17.63 4.30 -25.50
CA GLY A 204 17.26 5.21 -26.57
C GLY A 204 15.98 6.00 -26.32
N ARG A 205 15.40 6.54 -27.39
CA ARG A 205 14.13 7.26 -27.42
C ARG A 205 14.11 8.58 -26.63
N GLU A 206 15.25 9.21 -26.44
CA GLU A 206 15.35 10.51 -25.77
C GLU A 206 14.53 11.58 -26.48
N LYS A 207 14.53 11.57 -27.83
CA LYS A 207 13.75 12.51 -28.65
C LYS A 207 12.25 12.28 -28.54
N GLU A 208 11.86 11.03 -28.54
CA GLU A 208 10.47 10.58 -28.40
C GLU A 208 9.91 10.96 -27.01
N LEU A 209 10.69 10.78 -25.96
CA LEU A 209 10.31 11.19 -24.62
C LEU A 209 10.12 12.71 -24.49
N ASP A 210 11.02 13.51 -25.10
CA ASP A 210 10.90 14.96 -25.14
C ASP A 210 9.68 15.42 -25.94
N GLU A 211 9.35 14.71 -27.02
CA GLU A 211 8.18 14.98 -27.84
C GLU A 211 6.89 14.63 -27.08
N LEU A 212 6.83 13.47 -26.45
CA LEU A 212 5.71 13.05 -25.64
C LEU A 212 5.46 13.98 -24.44
N ALA A 213 6.52 14.43 -23.77
CA ALA A 213 6.40 15.43 -22.70
C ALA A 213 5.79 16.74 -23.21
N ARG A 214 6.06 17.14 -24.44
CA ARG A 214 5.43 18.33 -25.06
C ARG A 214 3.96 18.07 -25.44
N LEU A 215 3.64 16.89 -25.94
CA LEU A 215 2.28 16.51 -26.34
C LEU A 215 1.35 16.41 -25.13
N LEU A 216 1.81 15.80 -24.04
CA LEU A 216 1.07 15.71 -22.78
C LEU A 216 0.80 17.09 -22.14
N ARG A 217 1.62 18.11 -22.42
CA ARG A 217 1.33 19.49 -22.00
C ARG A 217 0.32 20.21 -22.91
N ARG A 218 0.08 19.70 -24.13
CA ARG A 218 -0.79 20.34 -25.13
C ARG A 218 -2.21 19.85 -25.14
N GLY A 219 -2.43 18.62 -24.70
CA GLY A 219 -3.74 17.99 -24.72
C GLY A 219 -3.99 17.05 -23.56
N PRO A 220 -5.25 16.85 -23.17
CA PRO A 220 -5.60 16.02 -22.05
C PRO A 220 -5.53 14.51 -22.34
N LEU A 221 -5.44 14.11 -23.62
CA LEU A 221 -5.32 12.73 -24.06
C LEU A 221 -4.22 12.56 -25.08
N VAL A 222 -3.28 11.68 -24.77
CA VAL A 222 -2.26 11.20 -25.73
C VAL A 222 -2.40 9.67 -25.85
N THR A 223 -2.55 9.19 -27.09
CA THR A 223 -2.59 7.75 -27.38
C THR A 223 -1.32 7.33 -28.08
N LEU A 224 -0.54 6.45 -27.42
CA LEU A 224 0.61 5.77 -27.99
C LEU A 224 0.12 4.65 -28.89
N ALA A 225 0.04 4.91 -30.19
CA ALA A 225 -0.42 3.94 -31.16
C ALA A 225 0.74 3.20 -31.84
N GLY A 226 0.59 1.89 -32.06
CA GLY A 226 1.63 1.14 -32.77
C GLY A 226 1.50 -0.37 -32.60
N PRO A 227 2.25 -1.15 -33.40
CA PRO A 227 2.19 -2.59 -33.34
C PRO A 227 2.61 -3.13 -31.98
N ALA A 228 2.22 -4.37 -31.73
CA ALA A 228 2.67 -5.08 -30.53
C ALA A 228 4.20 -5.23 -30.55
N GLY A 229 4.82 -5.19 -29.35
CA GLY A 229 6.27 -5.27 -29.23
C GLY A 229 7.04 -4.01 -29.60
N ALA A 230 6.36 -2.93 -30.05
CA ALA A 230 6.99 -1.65 -30.34
C ALA A 230 7.49 -0.88 -29.10
N GLY A 231 7.17 -1.38 -27.89
CA GLY A 231 7.57 -0.77 -26.63
C GLY A 231 6.67 0.37 -26.16
N LYS A 232 5.37 0.36 -26.55
CA LYS A 232 4.36 1.36 -26.13
C LYS A 232 4.26 1.48 -24.62
N THR A 233 3.99 0.37 -23.96
CA THR A 233 3.87 0.29 -22.49
C THR A 233 5.13 0.82 -21.81
N ARG A 234 6.29 0.35 -22.22
CA ARG A 234 7.56 0.76 -21.62
C ARG A 234 7.86 2.24 -21.81
N LEU A 235 7.57 2.78 -23.00
CA LEU A 235 7.69 4.22 -23.27
C LEU A 235 6.67 5.03 -22.46
N GLY A 236 5.44 4.51 -22.33
CA GLY A 236 4.39 5.11 -21.50
C GLY A 236 4.76 5.17 -20.03
N LEU A 237 5.32 4.10 -19.50
CA LEU A 237 5.79 4.04 -18.10
C LEU A 237 6.96 4.98 -17.86
N GLU A 238 7.94 5.03 -18.78
CA GLU A 238 9.10 5.92 -18.65
C GLU A 238 8.71 7.40 -18.68
N ILE A 239 7.80 7.82 -19.57
CA ILE A 239 7.31 9.21 -19.57
C ILE A 239 6.44 9.52 -18.37
N ALA A 240 5.64 8.57 -17.90
CA ALA A 240 4.81 8.69 -16.72
C ALA A 240 5.68 8.88 -15.45
N ALA A 241 6.73 8.07 -15.30
CA ALA A 241 7.68 8.18 -14.20
C ALA A 241 8.43 9.52 -14.20
N ARG A 242 8.86 10.02 -15.37
CA ARG A 242 9.53 11.33 -15.50
C ARG A 242 8.63 12.50 -15.15
N ARG A 243 7.32 12.33 -15.28
CA ARG A 243 6.32 13.38 -15.01
C ARG A 243 5.58 13.25 -13.70
N LEU A 244 6.01 12.35 -12.81
CA LEU A 244 5.35 12.12 -11.52
C LEU A 244 5.17 13.41 -10.70
N HIS A 245 6.16 14.29 -10.73
CA HIS A 245 6.12 15.57 -10.01
C HIS A 245 5.22 16.64 -10.64
N ASP A 246 4.74 16.42 -11.87
CA ASP A 246 3.87 17.37 -12.56
C ASP A 246 2.40 17.26 -12.11
N PHE A 247 2.02 16.20 -11.39
CA PHE A 247 0.64 15.91 -11.00
C PHE A 247 0.50 15.85 -9.48
N ARG A 248 -0.35 16.72 -8.94
CA ARG A 248 -0.58 16.82 -7.49
C ARG A 248 -1.12 15.52 -6.89
N ASP A 249 -2.06 14.88 -7.58
CA ASP A 249 -2.72 13.67 -7.13
C ASP A 249 -2.14 12.40 -7.80
N GLY A 250 -0.95 12.54 -8.44
CA GLY A 250 -0.09 11.44 -8.82
C GLY A 250 -0.28 10.87 -10.22
N VAL A 251 0.37 9.73 -10.46
CA VAL A 251 0.37 9.02 -11.75
C VAL A 251 -0.07 7.57 -11.52
N TRP A 252 -1.05 7.13 -12.29
CA TRP A 252 -1.73 5.86 -12.03
C TRP A 252 -1.76 4.97 -13.27
N LEU A 253 -1.11 3.81 -13.16
CA LEU A 253 -1.15 2.77 -14.20
C LEU A 253 -2.40 1.91 -14.02
N ILE A 254 -3.13 1.72 -15.11
CA ILE A 254 -4.29 0.83 -15.19
C ILE A 254 -4.01 -0.20 -16.28
N GLU A 255 -3.67 -1.39 -15.87
CA GLU A 255 -3.42 -2.51 -16.79
C GLU A 255 -4.76 -3.14 -17.21
N LEU A 256 -5.14 -2.98 -18.46
CA LEU A 256 -6.39 -3.50 -19.00
C LEU A 256 -6.26 -4.94 -19.54
N ALA A 257 -5.04 -5.43 -19.69
CA ALA A 257 -4.78 -6.77 -20.25
C ALA A 257 -5.51 -7.92 -19.53
N PRO A 258 -5.74 -7.91 -18.19
CA PRO A 258 -6.47 -8.94 -17.49
C PRO A 258 -8.00 -8.84 -17.61
N LEU A 259 -8.53 -7.72 -18.10
CA LEU A 259 -9.97 -7.46 -18.17
C LEU A 259 -10.55 -8.04 -19.45
N SER A 260 -11.72 -8.67 -19.37
CA SER A 260 -12.41 -9.22 -20.54
C SER A 260 -13.74 -8.51 -20.83
N GLU A 261 -14.33 -7.84 -19.85
CA GLU A 261 -15.63 -7.20 -19.95
C GLU A 261 -15.51 -5.67 -20.00
N PRO A 262 -16.26 -4.99 -20.89
CA PRO A 262 -16.24 -3.53 -21.02
C PRO A 262 -16.70 -2.79 -19.77
N ASP A 263 -17.67 -3.33 -19.05
CA ASP A 263 -18.36 -2.65 -17.95
C ASP A 263 -17.49 -2.52 -16.69
N VAL A 264 -16.39 -3.28 -16.59
CA VAL A 264 -15.50 -3.26 -15.42
C VAL A 264 -14.34 -2.25 -15.55
N ILE A 265 -14.19 -1.55 -16.67
CA ILE A 265 -13.04 -0.63 -16.86
C ILE A 265 -13.09 0.54 -15.89
N ALA A 266 -14.27 1.13 -15.67
CA ALA A 266 -14.42 2.22 -14.70
C ALA A 266 -14.04 1.77 -13.28
N ASP A 267 -14.43 0.58 -12.90
CA ASP A 267 -14.10 -0.01 -11.61
C ASP A 267 -12.59 -0.33 -11.51
N ALA A 268 -11.96 -0.75 -12.61
CA ALA A 268 -10.53 -0.98 -12.68
C ALA A 268 -9.73 0.34 -12.53
N VAL A 269 -10.19 1.43 -13.14
CA VAL A 269 -9.59 2.76 -12.94
C VAL A 269 -9.72 3.18 -11.48
N ALA A 270 -10.91 3.05 -10.90
CA ALA A 270 -11.12 3.35 -9.50
C ALA A 270 -10.21 2.51 -8.59
N ALA A 271 -10.16 1.21 -8.82
CA ALA A 271 -9.32 0.29 -8.04
C ALA A 271 -7.83 0.61 -8.18
N GLY A 272 -7.35 0.90 -9.40
CA GLY A 272 -5.95 1.27 -9.67
C GLY A 272 -5.54 2.57 -8.99
N MET A 273 -6.45 3.53 -8.88
CA MET A 273 -6.26 4.79 -8.16
C MET A 273 -6.59 4.70 -6.67
N GLY A 274 -7.04 3.55 -6.18
CA GLY A 274 -7.48 3.37 -4.80
C GLY A 274 -8.75 4.17 -4.46
N LEU A 275 -9.61 4.44 -5.46
CA LEU A 275 -10.87 5.16 -5.29
C LEU A 275 -12.01 4.17 -5.03
N ASP A 276 -12.96 4.53 -4.18
CA ASP A 276 -14.24 3.83 -4.05
C ASP A 276 -15.35 4.63 -4.70
N LEU A 277 -16.11 3.98 -5.58
CA LEU A 277 -17.18 4.61 -6.34
C LEU A 277 -18.51 4.74 -5.58
N GLY A 278 -18.58 4.26 -4.34
CA GLY A 278 -19.78 4.33 -3.49
C GLY A 278 -20.85 3.27 -3.82
N SER A 279 -21.63 2.89 -2.79
CA SER A 279 -22.66 1.86 -2.91
C SER A 279 -23.87 2.37 -3.71
N GLY A 280 -24.08 1.77 -4.87
CA GLY A 280 -25.27 1.99 -5.70
C GLY A 280 -25.04 2.76 -7.01
N ALA A 281 -23.94 3.48 -7.14
CA ALA A 281 -23.49 4.05 -8.39
C ALA A 281 -22.36 3.18 -8.96
N ARG A 282 -22.64 2.37 -9.95
CA ARG A 282 -21.64 1.61 -10.72
C ARG A 282 -21.32 2.35 -12.01
N GLY A 283 -20.08 2.22 -12.48
CA GLY A 283 -19.69 2.69 -13.78
C GLY A 283 -19.19 4.15 -13.82
N VAL A 284 -19.27 4.72 -15.00
CA VAL A 284 -18.59 5.96 -15.36
C VAL A 284 -19.04 7.16 -14.53
N GLU A 285 -20.32 7.27 -14.16
CA GLU A 285 -20.84 8.42 -13.40
C GLU A 285 -20.27 8.50 -11.99
N ALA A 286 -20.13 7.35 -11.32
CA ALA A 286 -19.54 7.28 -10.00
C ALA A 286 -18.04 7.62 -10.04
N LEU A 287 -17.33 7.12 -11.05
CA LEU A 287 -15.93 7.44 -11.25
C LEU A 287 -15.72 8.94 -11.50
N LEU A 288 -16.58 9.59 -12.29
CA LEU A 288 -16.53 11.02 -12.54
C LEU A 288 -16.72 11.84 -11.25
N ALA A 289 -17.65 11.43 -10.40
CA ALA A 289 -17.88 12.10 -9.12
C ALA A 289 -16.66 11.98 -8.19
N ALA A 290 -16.03 10.81 -8.16
CA ALA A 290 -14.84 10.55 -7.35
C ALA A 290 -13.58 11.28 -7.87
N LEU A 291 -13.50 11.55 -9.17
CA LEU A 291 -12.39 12.24 -9.81
C LEU A 291 -12.59 13.75 -9.96
N ALA A 292 -13.69 14.31 -9.46
CA ALA A 292 -13.95 15.73 -9.54
C ALA A 292 -12.87 16.54 -8.78
N GLY A 293 -12.10 17.35 -9.51
CA GLY A 293 -11.02 18.18 -8.96
C GLY A 293 -9.69 17.43 -8.69
N VAL A 294 -9.55 16.19 -9.15
CA VAL A 294 -8.31 15.40 -9.11
C VAL A 294 -7.39 15.84 -10.26
N GLU A 295 -6.14 16.18 -9.95
CA GLU A 295 -5.07 16.54 -10.89
C GLU A 295 -4.09 15.37 -11.01
N ALA A 296 -4.36 14.43 -11.91
CA ALA A 296 -3.60 13.19 -12.05
C ALA A 296 -3.37 12.79 -13.52
N LEU A 297 -2.36 11.95 -13.75
CA LEU A 297 -2.16 11.26 -15.01
C LEU A 297 -2.63 9.80 -14.89
N ILE A 298 -3.58 9.40 -15.71
CA ILE A 298 -4.03 8.02 -15.83
C ILE A 298 -3.35 7.39 -17.05
N VAL A 299 -2.62 6.31 -16.82
CA VAL A 299 -2.01 5.50 -17.88
C VAL A 299 -2.88 4.28 -18.12
N LEU A 300 -3.63 4.26 -19.24
CA LEU A 300 -4.43 3.12 -19.67
C LEU A 300 -3.58 2.23 -20.55
N ASP A 301 -3.09 1.11 -20.00
CA ASP A 301 -2.22 0.22 -20.77
C ASP A 301 -2.99 -0.94 -21.40
N ASN A 302 -2.65 -1.21 -22.68
CA ASN A 302 -3.21 -2.31 -23.46
C ASN A 302 -4.73 -2.20 -23.73
N CYS A 303 -5.17 -1.05 -24.28
CA CYS A 303 -6.57 -0.81 -24.66
C CYS A 303 -7.07 -1.68 -25.83
N ASP A 304 -6.21 -2.48 -26.47
CA ASP A 304 -6.41 -3.15 -27.76
C ASP A 304 -7.70 -3.97 -27.89
N HIS A 305 -8.11 -4.65 -26.84
CA HIS A 305 -9.28 -5.54 -26.83
C HIS A 305 -10.54 -4.87 -26.27
N LEU A 306 -10.43 -3.66 -25.74
CA LEU A 306 -11.51 -2.89 -25.14
C LEU A 306 -11.59 -1.45 -25.71
N VAL A 307 -11.14 -1.22 -26.93
CA VAL A 307 -10.98 0.12 -27.55
C VAL A 307 -12.24 0.97 -27.42
N THR A 308 -13.39 0.42 -27.76
CA THR A 308 -14.67 1.15 -27.71
C THR A 308 -15.03 1.57 -26.28
N ALA A 309 -14.86 0.69 -25.32
CA ALA A 309 -15.16 0.99 -23.91
C ALA A 309 -14.16 1.98 -23.31
N CYS A 310 -12.87 1.84 -23.65
CA CYS A 310 -11.82 2.80 -23.29
C CYS A 310 -12.11 4.19 -23.87
N ALA A 311 -12.60 4.24 -25.12
CA ALA A 311 -12.96 5.48 -25.78
C ALA A 311 -14.12 6.19 -25.04
N HIS A 312 -15.20 5.47 -24.72
CA HIS A 312 -16.34 6.00 -24.00
C HIS A 312 -15.95 6.49 -22.60
N LEU A 313 -15.16 5.70 -21.88
CA LEU A 313 -14.66 6.09 -20.55
C LEU A 313 -13.79 7.33 -20.62
N THR A 314 -12.79 7.33 -21.53
CA THR A 314 -11.87 8.46 -21.68
C THR A 314 -12.60 9.74 -22.06
N GLU A 315 -13.58 9.67 -22.97
CA GLU A 315 -14.39 10.81 -23.36
C GLU A 315 -15.20 11.37 -22.19
N ALA A 316 -15.75 10.50 -21.35
CA ALA A 316 -16.48 10.90 -20.16
C ALA A 316 -15.55 11.55 -19.11
N LEU A 317 -14.38 10.95 -18.86
CA LEU A 317 -13.37 11.49 -17.95
C LEU A 317 -12.90 12.89 -18.35
N LEU A 318 -12.55 13.07 -19.63
CA LEU A 318 -12.06 14.36 -20.12
C LEU A 318 -13.12 15.47 -20.11
N ARG A 319 -14.41 15.12 -20.24
CA ARG A 319 -15.51 16.08 -20.12
C ARG A 319 -15.85 16.42 -18.67
N GLY A 320 -15.80 15.44 -17.77
CA GLY A 320 -16.19 15.60 -16.36
C GLY A 320 -15.08 16.09 -15.45
N CYS A 321 -13.82 15.85 -15.81
CA CYS A 321 -12.66 16.09 -14.95
C CYS A 321 -11.57 16.84 -15.73
N PRO A 322 -11.62 18.16 -15.84
CA PRO A 322 -10.74 18.96 -16.70
C PRO A 322 -9.26 18.95 -16.29
N GLU A 323 -8.95 18.64 -15.04
CA GLU A 323 -7.58 18.57 -14.50
C GLU A 323 -6.92 17.19 -14.73
N LEU A 324 -7.68 16.21 -15.25
CA LEU A 324 -7.13 14.89 -15.55
C LEU A 324 -6.42 14.88 -16.91
N GLN A 325 -5.33 14.09 -16.96
CA GLN A 325 -4.69 13.73 -18.22
C GLN A 325 -4.73 12.21 -18.40
N VAL A 326 -4.86 11.76 -19.63
CA VAL A 326 -4.87 10.33 -19.97
C VAL A 326 -3.77 10.04 -20.98
N LEU A 327 -2.98 9.01 -20.68
CA LEU A 327 -2.01 8.42 -21.60
C LEU A 327 -2.48 6.98 -21.90
N ALA A 328 -2.92 6.74 -23.13
CA ALA A 328 -3.38 5.42 -23.54
C ALA A 328 -2.31 4.69 -24.38
N THR A 329 -2.20 3.38 -24.23
CA THR A 329 -1.44 2.53 -25.15
C THR A 329 -2.38 1.62 -25.91
N SER A 330 -2.31 1.65 -27.24
CA SER A 330 -3.21 0.87 -28.09
C SER A 330 -2.54 0.54 -29.45
N ARG A 331 -3.08 -0.46 -30.16
CA ARG A 331 -2.68 -0.72 -31.55
C ARG A 331 -3.29 0.29 -32.52
N GLU A 332 -4.47 0.79 -32.20
CA GLU A 332 -5.23 1.78 -32.97
C GLU A 332 -5.66 2.96 -32.09
N PRO A 333 -5.98 4.11 -32.70
CA PRO A 333 -6.50 5.27 -31.98
C PRO A 333 -7.82 4.95 -31.26
N LEU A 334 -8.06 5.60 -30.11
CA LEU A 334 -9.33 5.52 -29.40
C LEU A 334 -10.46 6.30 -30.12
N GLN A 335 -10.12 7.22 -31.04
CA GLN A 335 -11.04 8.06 -31.79
C GLN A 335 -11.91 8.99 -30.90
N VAL A 336 -11.32 9.48 -29.81
CA VAL A 336 -11.95 10.42 -28.88
C VAL A 336 -11.69 11.87 -29.28
N THR A 337 -12.65 12.74 -29.09
CA THR A 337 -12.49 14.18 -29.39
C THR A 337 -11.37 14.78 -28.53
N GLY A 338 -10.40 15.43 -29.19
CA GLY A 338 -9.23 15.99 -28.50
C GLY A 338 -8.06 15.01 -28.32
N GLU A 339 -8.17 13.79 -28.83
CA GLU A 339 -7.11 12.81 -28.84
C GLU A 339 -5.90 13.26 -29.68
N ILE A 340 -4.72 13.21 -29.10
CA ILE A 340 -3.46 13.34 -29.81
C ILE A 340 -2.90 11.95 -30.04
N VAL A 341 -3.03 11.45 -31.25
CA VAL A 341 -2.47 10.15 -31.63
C VAL A 341 -1.00 10.29 -31.97
N TRP A 342 -0.15 9.64 -31.19
CA TRP A 342 1.28 9.57 -31.47
C TRP A 342 1.69 8.15 -31.81
N ARG A 343 2.19 7.97 -33.05
CA ARG A 343 2.61 6.65 -33.52
C ARG A 343 4.01 6.34 -33.02
N VAL A 344 4.14 5.30 -32.21
CA VAL A 344 5.43 4.83 -31.69
C VAL A 344 6.31 4.33 -32.85
N PRO A 345 7.42 5.02 -33.18
CA PRO A 345 8.32 4.58 -34.25
C PRO A 345 9.09 3.33 -33.81
N PRO A 346 9.60 2.52 -34.72
CA PRO A 346 10.61 1.52 -34.41
C PRO A 346 11.88 2.21 -33.91
N LEU A 347 12.77 1.45 -33.26
CA LEU A 347 14.11 1.95 -32.92
C LEU A 347 14.88 2.28 -34.19
N THR A 348 15.72 3.30 -34.11
CA THR A 348 16.59 3.69 -35.27
C THR A 348 17.45 2.52 -35.69
N LEU A 349 17.49 2.30 -37.02
CA LEU A 349 18.30 1.25 -37.66
C LEU A 349 19.67 1.78 -37.98
N PRO A 350 20.72 0.96 -38.03
CA PRO A 350 22.03 1.37 -38.54
C PRO A 350 21.96 1.66 -40.04
N ASP A 351 22.83 2.54 -40.55
CA ASP A 351 22.90 2.83 -41.97
C ASP A 351 23.28 1.58 -42.79
N ALA A 352 22.58 1.38 -43.91
CA ALA A 352 22.71 0.18 -44.74
C ALA A 352 24.04 0.07 -45.51
N ALA A 353 24.92 1.03 -45.40
CA ALA A 353 26.21 1.05 -46.12
C ALA A 353 27.26 0.21 -45.39
N GLY A 354 27.54 -0.97 -45.89
CA GLY A 354 28.32 -2.10 -45.39
C GLY A 354 29.79 -1.88 -45.01
N THR A 355 30.14 -0.78 -44.33
CA THR A 355 31.48 -0.52 -43.80
C THR A 355 31.47 0.33 -42.53
N ALA A 356 30.34 0.36 -41.79
CA ALA A 356 30.26 1.16 -40.59
C ALA A 356 31.09 0.53 -39.43
N SER A 357 31.90 1.35 -38.78
CA SER A 357 32.64 0.93 -37.60
C SER A 357 31.71 0.55 -36.43
N PRO A 358 32.11 -0.29 -35.49
CA PRO A 358 31.33 -0.61 -34.29
C PRO A 358 30.82 0.63 -33.53
N ALA A 359 31.62 1.69 -33.50
CA ALA A 359 31.27 2.97 -32.88
C ALA A 359 30.15 3.73 -33.62
N GLU A 360 30.11 3.63 -34.95
CA GLU A 360 29.02 4.20 -35.76
C GLU A 360 27.73 3.40 -35.61
N LEU A 361 27.79 2.09 -35.60
CA LEU A 361 26.65 1.22 -35.37
C LEU A 361 26.00 1.42 -33.99
N MET A 362 26.81 1.68 -32.96
CA MET A 362 26.32 2.01 -31.60
C MET A 362 25.57 3.34 -31.50
N ARG A 363 25.54 4.17 -32.54
CA ARG A 363 24.64 5.35 -32.60
C ARG A 363 23.19 4.95 -32.83
N SER A 364 22.97 3.78 -33.40
CA SER A 364 21.64 3.22 -33.63
C SER A 364 21.08 2.63 -32.35
N GLU A 365 19.82 2.96 -32.06
CA GLU A 365 19.13 2.48 -30.86
C GLU A 365 18.88 0.97 -30.89
N SER A 366 18.58 0.41 -32.06
CA SER A 366 18.35 -1.02 -32.23
C SER A 366 19.64 -1.81 -31.94
N VAL A 367 20.80 -1.31 -32.36
CA VAL A 367 22.10 -1.93 -32.07
C VAL A 367 22.46 -1.78 -30.59
N ARG A 368 22.24 -0.61 -30.00
CA ARG A 368 22.44 -0.41 -28.55
C ARG A 368 21.62 -1.39 -27.73
N LEU A 369 20.32 -1.55 -28.06
CA LEU A 369 19.45 -2.50 -27.39
C LEU A 369 19.94 -3.94 -27.56
N PHE A 370 20.30 -4.33 -28.78
CA PHE A 370 20.83 -5.67 -29.03
C PHE A 370 22.09 -5.95 -28.21
N VAL A 371 23.06 -5.03 -28.20
CA VAL A 371 24.32 -5.19 -27.46
C VAL A 371 24.07 -5.25 -25.95
N ASP A 372 23.21 -4.41 -25.40
CA ASP A 372 22.85 -4.40 -23.98
C ASP A 372 22.24 -5.75 -23.55
N ARG A 373 21.27 -6.25 -24.31
CA ARG A 373 20.61 -7.52 -24.03
C ARG A 373 21.51 -8.74 -24.31
N ALA A 374 22.36 -8.66 -25.33
CA ALA A 374 23.34 -9.71 -25.60
C ALA A 374 24.41 -9.81 -24.51
N ALA A 375 24.86 -8.66 -23.97
CA ALA A 375 25.78 -8.63 -22.85
C ALA A 375 25.16 -9.20 -21.56
N ALA A 376 23.86 -9.00 -21.34
CA ALA A 376 23.12 -9.62 -20.25
C ALA A 376 23.00 -11.15 -20.42
N ALA A 377 22.78 -11.62 -21.66
CA ALA A 377 22.69 -13.06 -21.97
C ALA A 377 24.06 -13.76 -21.97
N GLN A 378 25.10 -13.07 -22.41
CA GLN A 378 26.48 -13.57 -22.47
C GLN A 378 27.43 -12.52 -21.90
N PRO A 379 27.82 -12.62 -20.62
CA PRO A 379 28.81 -11.73 -20.03
C PRO A 379 30.10 -11.68 -20.85
N GLY A 380 30.50 -10.47 -21.25
CA GLY A 380 31.67 -10.26 -22.10
C GLY A 380 31.34 -10.12 -23.60
N PHE A 381 30.08 -10.20 -24.02
CA PHE A 381 29.69 -9.85 -25.38
C PHE A 381 29.95 -8.36 -25.62
N ALA A 382 30.61 -8.08 -26.73
CA ALA A 382 30.85 -6.72 -27.22
C ALA A 382 30.70 -6.66 -28.75
N LEU A 383 30.29 -5.50 -29.23
CA LEU A 383 30.25 -5.23 -30.64
C LEU A 383 31.70 -5.04 -31.13
N THR A 384 32.13 -5.82 -32.12
CA THR A 384 33.46 -5.85 -32.70
C THR A 384 33.34 -5.78 -34.21
N GLU A 385 34.45 -5.47 -34.90
CA GLU A 385 34.50 -5.51 -36.36
C GLU A 385 34.09 -6.88 -36.97
N ARG A 386 34.23 -7.97 -36.20
CA ARG A 386 33.89 -9.33 -36.65
C ARG A 386 32.40 -9.66 -36.64
N ASN A 387 31.64 -9.04 -35.75
CA ASN A 387 30.20 -9.31 -35.57
C ASN A 387 29.31 -8.10 -35.94
N ALA A 388 29.92 -6.98 -36.28
CA ALA A 388 29.22 -5.72 -36.53
C ALA A 388 28.19 -5.84 -37.66
N ASP A 389 28.60 -6.43 -38.78
CA ASP A 389 27.72 -6.60 -39.97
C ASP A 389 26.55 -7.57 -39.66
N ASP A 390 26.79 -8.62 -38.89
CA ASP A 390 25.77 -9.57 -38.52
C ASP A 390 24.73 -8.96 -37.57
N VAL A 391 25.17 -8.20 -36.57
CA VAL A 391 24.29 -7.45 -35.68
C VAL A 391 23.46 -6.42 -36.43
N ALA A 392 24.08 -5.69 -37.38
CA ALA A 392 23.35 -4.75 -38.24
C ALA A 392 22.29 -5.47 -39.07
N ARG A 393 22.60 -6.62 -39.69
CA ARG A 393 21.64 -7.43 -40.43
C ARG A 393 20.51 -7.95 -39.56
N ILE A 394 20.78 -8.38 -38.33
CA ILE A 394 19.76 -8.79 -37.37
C ILE A 394 18.79 -7.62 -37.10
N CYS A 395 19.31 -6.44 -36.75
CA CYS A 395 18.49 -5.26 -36.47
C CYS A 395 17.63 -4.86 -37.68
N HIS A 396 18.18 -4.90 -38.90
CA HIS A 396 17.43 -4.66 -40.13
C HIS A 396 16.34 -5.72 -40.38
N SER A 397 16.66 -7.01 -40.17
CA SER A 397 15.70 -8.08 -40.37
C SER A 397 14.52 -8.01 -39.40
N LEU A 398 14.73 -7.41 -38.23
CA LEU A 398 13.72 -7.23 -37.18
C LEU A 398 13.06 -5.85 -37.21
N ASP A 399 13.27 -5.05 -38.28
CA ASP A 399 12.64 -3.74 -38.49
C ASP A 399 12.76 -2.77 -37.31
N GLY A 400 13.76 -2.93 -36.45
CA GLY A 400 13.93 -2.12 -35.24
C GLY A 400 12.87 -2.32 -34.17
N ILE A 401 12.14 -3.45 -34.20
CA ILE A 401 11.11 -3.78 -33.20
C ILE A 401 11.77 -4.23 -31.90
N PRO A 402 11.62 -3.49 -30.75
CA PRO A 402 12.35 -3.77 -29.52
C PRO A 402 12.23 -5.22 -29.03
N LEU A 403 11.02 -5.74 -28.89
CA LEU A 403 10.80 -7.10 -28.39
C LEU A 403 11.45 -8.16 -29.30
N ALA A 404 11.37 -7.97 -30.61
CA ALA A 404 11.99 -8.91 -31.53
C ALA A 404 13.54 -8.89 -31.42
N ILE A 405 14.12 -7.71 -31.20
CA ILE A 405 15.56 -7.52 -30.97
C ILE A 405 15.97 -8.18 -29.66
N GLU A 406 15.21 -8.00 -28.57
CA GLU A 406 15.47 -8.63 -27.27
C GLU A 406 15.44 -10.16 -27.36
N LEU A 407 14.46 -10.72 -28.05
CA LEU A 407 14.36 -12.17 -28.29
C LEU A 407 15.57 -12.72 -29.09
N ALA A 408 16.03 -11.98 -30.08
CA ALA A 408 17.20 -12.37 -30.85
C ALA A 408 18.49 -12.23 -30.04
N ALA A 409 18.67 -11.13 -29.32
CA ALA A 409 19.84 -10.88 -28.47
C ALA A 409 20.00 -11.92 -27.36
N ALA A 410 18.89 -12.37 -26.74
CA ALA A 410 18.89 -13.43 -25.73
C ALA A 410 19.43 -14.77 -26.23
N ARG A 411 19.51 -14.98 -27.55
CA ARG A 411 20.08 -16.20 -28.16
C ARG A 411 21.58 -16.18 -28.35
N VAL A 412 22.22 -15.02 -28.11
CA VAL A 412 23.68 -14.88 -28.30
C VAL A 412 24.47 -15.83 -27.38
N GLY A 413 23.91 -16.22 -26.24
CA GLY A 413 24.51 -17.24 -25.34
C GLY A 413 24.63 -18.64 -25.94
N SER A 414 23.84 -18.96 -26.98
CA SER A 414 23.78 -20.29 -27.63
C SER A 414 24.07 -20.26 -29.13
N LEU A 415 23.93 -19.14 -29.79
CA LEU A 415 24.14 -18.97 -31.22
C LEU A 415 25.02 -17.73 -31.47
N SER A 416 25.91 -17.77 -32.47
CA SER A 416 26.66 -16.60 -32.89
C SER A 416 25.77 -15.60 -33.64
N PRO A 417 26.06 -14.30 -33.63
CA PRO A 417 25.32 -13.31 -34.41
C PRO A 417 25.18 -13.67 -35.90
N ALA A 418 26.20 -14.31 -36.48
CA ALA A 418 26.17 -14.78 -37.88
C ALA A 418 25.09 -15.86 -38.10
N GLU A 419 25.00 -16.85 -37.17
CA GLU A 419 23.97 -17.88 -37.23
C GLU A 419 22.58 -17.30 -37.06
N ILE A 420 22.40 -16.37 -36.12
CA ILE A 420 21.12 -15.66 -35.91
C ILE A 420 20.70 -14.91 -37.18
N ALA A 421 21.64 -14.18 -37.84
CA ALA A 421 21.37 -13.43 -39.05
C ALA A 421 20.97 -14.33 -40.23
N VAL A 422 21.62 -15.48 -40.40
CA VAL A 422 21.27 -16.48 -41.44
C VAL A 422 19.86 -17.07 -41.16
N TRP A 423 19.60 -17.50 -39.94
CA TRP A 423 18.33 -18.09 -39.54
C TRP A 423 17.13 -17.12 -39.73
N LEU A 424 17.27 -15.88 -39.32
CA LEU A 424 16.26 -14.87 -39.56
C LEU A 424 16.03 -14.66 -41.06
N GLY A 425 17.08 -14.63 -41.85
CA GLY A 425 17.02 -14.47 -43.32
C GLY A 425 16.26 -15.61 -44.04
N GLU A 426 16.43 -16.85 -43.60
CA GLU A 426 15.74 -18.02 -44.19
C GLU A 426 14.29 -18.12 -43.75
N SER A 427 13.99 -17.93 -42.47
CA SER A 427 12.61 -17.97 -41.91
C SER A 427 11.73 -16.90 -42.54
N PHE A 428 12.28 -15.71 -42.79
CA PHE A 428 11.54 -14.62 -43.42
C PHE A 428 11.22 -14.86 -44.93
N ARG A 429 11.99 -15.69 -45.61
CA ARG A 429 11.72 -16.04 -47.02
C ARG A 429 10.56 -17.02 -47.19
N LEU A 430 10.43 -18.00 -46.28
CA LEU A 430 9.41 -19.04 -46.34
C LEU A 430 8.01 -18.51 -46.00
N LEU A 431 7.90 -17.53 -45.09
CA LEU A 431 6.61 -17.05 -44.56
C LEU A 431 6.02 -15.83 -45.30
N ARG A 432 6.80 -15.16 -46.17
CA ARG A 432 6.26 -14.08 -47.06
C ARG A 432 5.15 -14.53 -48.01
N GLN A 433 4.96 -15.83 -48.17
CA GLN A 433 4.00 -16.36 -49.15
C GLN A 433 2.57 -16.59 -48.57
N GLU A 434 2.35 -16.59 -47.26
CA GLU A 434 1.10 -17.13 -46.71
C GLU A 434 0.03 -16.12 -46.22
N ARG A 435 0.35 -14.87 -45.87
CA ARG A 435 -0.69 -13.90 -45.42
C ARG A 435 -0.50 -12.50 -46.02
N ARG A 436 -1.40 -12.09 -46.91
CA ARG A 436 -1.38 -10.82 -47.64
C ARG A 436 -2.05 -9.63 -46.96
N THR A 437 -2.69 -9.78 -45.81
CA THR A 437 -3.60 -8.77 -45.19
C THR A 437 -3.23 -8.23 -43.82
N ALA A 438 -2.17 -8.71 -43.14
CA ALA A 438 -1.76 -8.23 -41.83
C ALA A 438 -0.62 -7.19 -41.93
N ASP A 439 -0.50 -6.30 -40.91
CA ASP A 439 0.58 -5.33 -40.84
C ASP A 439 1.95 -6.04 -40.88
N PRO A 440 2.89 -5.62 -41.76
CA PRO A 440 4.21 -6.25 -41.87
C PRO A 440 4.98 -6.34 -40.53
N ARG A 441 4.85 -5.36 -39.66
CA ARG A 441 5.53 -5.31 -38.35
C ARG A 441 4.94 -6.32 -37.32
N GLN A 442 3.62 -6.51 -37.35
CA GLN A 442 2.98 -7.52 -36.53
C GLN A 442 3.37 -8.94 -36.96
N GLN A 443 3.44 -9.17 -38.27
CA GLN A 443 3.97 -10.41 -38.85
C GLN A 443 5.44 -10.66 -38.46
N THR A 444 6.26 -9.62 -38.38
CA THR A 444 7.65 -9.74 -37.96
C THR A 444 7.76 -10.21 -36.49
N LEU A 445 6.94 -9.66 -35.60
CA LEU A 445 6.93 -10.06 -34.18
C LEU A 445 6.39 -11.48 -33.99
N GLU A 446 5.25 -11.83 -34.60
CA GLU A 446 4.72 -13.19 -34.57
C GLU A 446 5.74 -14.22 -35.06
N ARG A 447 6.48 -13.88 -36.11
CA ARG A 447 7.57 -14.73 -36.64
C ARG A 447 8.73 -14.86 -35.66
N ALA A 448 9.10 -13.76 -34.97
CA ALA A 448 10.17 -13.80 -33.97
C ALA A 448 9.76 -14.66 -32.77
N LEU A 449 8.49 -14.59 -32.35
CA LEU A 449 7.94 -15.44 -31.31
C LEU A 449 7.85 -16.91 -31.75
N ASP A 450 7.32 -17.19 -32.96
CA ASP A 450 7.28 -18.53 -33.53
C ASP A 450 8.69 -19.15 -33.66
N TRP A 451 9.63 -18.35 -34.10
CA TRP A 451 11.03 -18.78 -34.17
C TRP A 451 11.59 -19.08 -32.78
N SER A 452 11.42 -18.18 -31.84
CA SER A 452 11.85 -18.41 -30.45
C SER A 452 11.21 -19.64 -29.84
N TYR A 453 9.93 -19.87 -30.10
CA TYR A 453 9.17 -21.01 -29.58
C TYR A 453 9.65 -22.35 -30.20
N ARG A 454 9.96 -22.36 -31.49
CA ARG A 454 10.52 -23.56 -32.19
C ARG A 454 11.91 -23.94 -31.73
N LEU A 455 12.66 -23.02 -31.16
CA LEU A 455 14.00 -23.25 -30.59
C LEU A 455 13.96 -23.70 -29.12
N LEU A 456 12.77 -23.86 -28.55
CA LEU A 456 12.61 -24.37 -27.21
C LEU A 456 12.71 -25.89 -27.20
N GLU A 457 13.29 -26.43 -26.13
CA GLU A 457 13.23 -27.85 -25.83
C GLU A 457 11.78 -28.24 -25.47
N PRO A 458 11.41 -29.52 -25.55
CA PRO A 458 10.04 -29.96 -25.29
C PRO A 458 9.51 -29.55 -23.90
N ASP A 459 10.33 -29.61 -22.85
CA ASP A 459 10.00 -29.21 -21.48
C ASP A 459 9.80 -27.70 -21.35
N GLU A 460 10.62 -26.89 -22.05
CA GLU A 460 10.49 -25.44 -22.10
C GLU A 460 9.21 -25.01 -22.85
N THR A 461 8.92 -25.70 -23.95
CA THR A 461 7.71 -25.47 -24.74
C THR A 461 6.45 -25.75 -23.91
N GLU A 462 6.45 -26.86 -23.19
CA GLU A 462 5.37 -27.26 -22.30
C GLU A 462 5.19 -26.27 -21.17
N LEU A 463 6.28 -25.90 -20.46
CA LEU A 463 6.19 -24.95 -19.37
C LEU A 463 5.73 -23.57 -19.85
N LEU A 464 6.29 -23.04 -20.94
CA LEU A 464 5.92 -21.72 -21.45
C LEU A 464 4.41 -21.61 -21.78
N ARG A 465 3.82 -22.62 -22.47
CA ARG A 465 2.38 -22.59 -22.73
C ARG A 465 1.55 -22.70 -21.48
N ARG A 466 1.99 -23.48 -20.47
CA ARG A 466 1.30 -23.63 -19.19
C ARG A 466 1.38 -22.38 -18.32
N LEU A 467 2.47 -21.64 -18.36
CA LEU A 467 2.61 -20.36 -17.65
C LEU A 467 1.59 -19.31 -18.09
N ALA A 468 0.95 -19.48 -19.26
CA ALA A 468 -0.10 -18.58 -19.74
C ALA A 468 -1.38 -18.59 -18.88
N VAL A 469 -1.53 -19.56 -17.96
CA VAL A 469 -2.66 -19.60 -17.01
C VAL A 469 -2.61 -18.50 -15.97
N PHE A 470 -1.41 -18.00 -15.64
CA PHE A 470 -1.25 -16.95 -14.67
C PHE A 470 -1.71 -15.59 -15.22
N ALA A 471 -2.57 -14.91 -14.46
CA ALA A 471 -3.09 -13.60 -14.83
C ALA A 471 -2.11 -12.47 -14.49
N GLY A 472 -1.38 -12.59 -13.37
CA GLY A 472 -0.40 -11.64 -12.88
C GLY A 472 1.00 -12.25 -12.73
N THR A 473 1.72 -11.76 -11.72
CA THR A 473 3.00 -12.37 -11.31
C THR A 473 2.76 -13.67 -10.58
N PHE A 474 3.75 -14.55 -10.58
CA PHE A 474 3.68 -15.84 -9.90
C PHE A 474 5.03 -16.21 -9.28
N ASP A 475 5.02 -17.06 -8.27
CA ASP A 475 6.22 -17.61 -7.66
C ASP A 475 6.52 -19.03 -8.18
N LEU A 476 7.66 -19.54 -7.78
CA LEU A 476 8.10 -20.87 -8.17
C LEU A 476 7.17 -21.97 -7.64
N ALA A 477 6.68 -21.83 -6.39
CA ALA A 477 5.80 -22.84 -5.80
C ALA A 477 4.49 -22.99 -6.59
N ALA A 478 3.94 -21.85 -7.08
CA ALA A 478 2.76 -21.87 -7.95
C ALA A 478 3.07 -22.53 -9.31
N VAL A 479 4.25 -22.31 -9.88
CA VAL A 479 4.68 -22.98 -11.11
C VAL A 479 4.75 -24.51 -10.91
N GLU A 480 5.38 -24.97 -9.85
CA GLU A 480 5.49 -26.39 -9.52
C GLU A 480 4.11 -27.02 -9.29
N GLY A 481 3.26 -26.38 -8.48
CA GLY A 481 1.95 -26.91 -8.12
C GLY A 481 0.92 -26.88 -9.25
N ILE A 482 0.95 -25.85 -10.11
CA ILE A 482 -0.05 -25.69 -11.18
C ILE A 482 0.43 -26.31 -12.49
N CYS A 483 1.68 -26.02 -12.91
CA CYS A 483 2.18 -26.49 -14.20
C CYS A 483 2.65 -27.94 -14.18
N ALA A 484 2.85 -28.54 -12.98
CA ALA A 484 3.25 -29.94 -12.78
C ALA A 484 4.47 -30.36 -13.65
N SER A 485 5.51 -29.52 -13.65
CA SER A 485 6.74 -29.77 -14.40
C SER A 485 7.80 -30.36 -13.47
N GLU A 486 8.39 -31.50 -13.83
CA GLU A 486 9.39 -32.21 -13.00
C GLU A 486 10.67 -31.42 -12.78
N HIS A 487 10.99 -30.42 -13.62
CA HIS A 487 12.20 -29.60 -13.55
C HIS A 487 11.85 -28.11 -13.66
N ALA A 488 10.78 -27.69 -12.98
CA ALA A 488 10.21 -26.35 -13.12
C ALA A 488 11.23 -25.23 -12.92
N ILE A 489 12.12 -25.35 -11.93
CA ILE A 489 13.15 -24.34 -11.61
C ILE A 489 14.10 -24.16 -12.78
N ASP A 490 14.75 -25.25 -13.22
CA ASP A 490 15.77 -25.17 -14.25
C ASP A 490 15.18 -24.70 -15.59
N THR A 491 13.97 -25.18 -15.90
CA THR A 491 13.23 -24.81 -17.11
C THR A 491 12.78 -23.34 -17.05
N LEU A 492 12.31 -22.87 -15.91
CA LEU A 492 11.94 -21.47 -15.70
C LEU A 492 13.14 -20.53 -15.84
N VAL A 493 14.28 -20.89 -15.25
CA VAL A 493 15.53 -20.14 -15.39
C VAL A 493 15.97 -20.07 -16.85
N ARG A 494 15.88 -21.19 -17.59
CA ARG A 494 16.18 -21.18 -19.04
C ARG A 494 15.24 -20.28 -19.82
N LEU A 495 13.92 -20.25 -19.50
CA LEU A 495 12.96 -19.36 -20.12
C LEU A 495 13.23 -17.89 -19.80
N VAL A 496 13.68 -17.58 -18.56
CA VAL A 496 14.13 -16.24 -18.18
C VAL A 496 15.36 -15.84 -19.00
N HIS A 497 16.38 -16.69 -19.11
CA HIS A 497 17.57 -16.40 -19.94
C HIS A 497 17.21 -16.20 -21.42
N LYS A 498 16.14 -16.83 -21.90
CA LYS A 498 15.64 -16.67 -23.28
C LYS A 498 14.70 -15.45 -23.44
N SER A 499 14.56 -14.61 -22.41
CA SER A 499 13.69 -13.42 -22.38
C SER A 499 12.20 -13.70 -22.68
N LEU A 500 11.76 -14.95 -22.43
CA LEU A 500 10.38 -15.36 -22.58
C LEU A 500 9.59 -15.24 -21.28
N VAL A 501 10.28 -15.22 -20.16
CA VAL A 501 9.76 -14.94 -18.81
C VAL A 501 10.56 -13.81 -18.21
N VAL A 502 9.91 -12.88 -17.55
CA VAL A 502 10.55 -11.80 -16.81
C VAL A 502 10.64 -12.21 -15.34
N ALA A 503 11.84 -12.14 -14.77
CA ALA A 503 12.04 -12.27 -13.33
C ALA A 503 12.10 -10.86 -12.72
N GLU A 504 11.40 -10.64 -11.64
CA GLU A 504 11.38 -9.37 -10.91
C GLU A 504 11.36 -9.62 -9.40
N GLU A 505 11.70 -8.63 -8.62
CA GLU A 505 11.62 -8.68 -7.17
C GLU A 505 10.44 -7.81 -6.71
N VAL A 506 9.44 -8.42 -6.10
CA VAL A 506 8.27 -7.74 -5.58
C VAL A 506 8.22 -7.91 -4.07
N ALA A 507 8.27 -6.81 -3.35
CA ALA A 507 8.28 -6.80 -1.88
C ALA A 507 9.38 -7.68 -1.23
N GLY A 508 10.55 -7.81 -1.89
CA GLY A 508 11.68 -8.62 -1.43
C GLY A 508 11.53 -10.11 -1.71
N GLU A 509 10.59 -10.51 -2.57
CA GLU A 509 10.41 -11.90 -3.00
C GLU A 509 10.63 -12.03 -4.51
N PRO A 510 11.32 -13.08 -4.99
CA PRO A 510 11.48 -13.31 -6.42
C PRO A 510 10.15 -13.71 -7.04
N ARG A 511 9.74 -12.98 -8.06
CA ARG A 511 8.51 -13.20 -8.81
C ARG A 511 8.80 -13.34 -10.29
N TYR A 512 7.89 -13.97 -11.00
CA TYR A 512 8.00 -14.16 -12.43
C TYR A 512 6.72 -13.69 -13.12
N ARG A 513 6.84 -13.21 -14.35
CA ARG A 513 5.68 -12.87 -15.18
C ARG A 513 5.95 -13.08 -16.66
N LEU A 514 4.89 -13.26 -17.41
CA LEU A 514 4.92 -13.23 -18.87
C LEU A 514 4.58 -11.81 -19.36
N LEU A 515 5.33 -11.31 -20.33
CA LEU A 515 4.91 -10.12 -21.08
C LEU A 515 3.59 -10.42 -21.80
N SER A 516 2.69 -9.43 -21.88
CA SER A 516 1.32 -9.60 -22.39
C SER A 516 1.27 -10.30 -23.76
N MET A 517 2.18 -9.98 -24.66
CA MET A 517 2.28 -10.59 -25.98
C MET A 517 2.73 -12.06 -25.91
N ILE A 518 3.72 -12.35 -25.07
CA ILE A 518 4.20 -13.72 -24.89
C ILE A 518 3.11 -14.54 -24.21
N ARG A 519 2.41 -13.97 -23.24
CA ARG A 519 1.26 -14.61 -22.58
C ARG A 519 0.14 -14.93 -23.57
N GLN A 520 -0.22 -13.98 -24.45
CA GLN A 520 -1.23 -14.20 -25.47
C GLN A 520 -0.81 -15.33 -26.43
N TYR A 521 0.41 -15.28 -26.95
CA TYR A 521 0.95 -16.32 -27.82
C TYR A 521 0.96 -17.69 -27.11
N ALA A 522 1.47 -17.76 -25.90
CA ALA A 522 1.51 -18.97 -25.09
C ALA A 522 0.10 -19.51 -24.79
N ARG A 523 -0.89 -18.63 -24.59
CA ARG A 523 -2.31 -19.00 -24.40
C ARG A 523 -2.91 -19.64 -25.64
N GLU A 524 -2.60 -19.15 -26.84
CA GLU A 524 -3.01 -19.75 -28.10
C GLU A 524 -2.43 -21.17 -28.23
N ARG A 525 -1.16 -21.36 -27.89
CA ARG A 525 -0.50 -22.68 -27.87
C ARG A 525 -1.11 -23.61 -26.79
N LEU A 526 -1.52 -23.05 -25.64
CA LEU A 526 -2.21 -23.82 -24.60
C LEU A 526 -3.57 -24.31 -25.07
N VAL A 527 -4.34 -23.47 -25.76
CA VAL A 527 -5.63 -23.86 -26.37
C VAL A 527 -5.43 -24.95 -27.41
N GLU A 528 -4.45 -24.82 -28.30
CA GLU A 528 -4.12 -25.85 -29.31
C GLU A 528 -3.72 -27.17 -28.69
N ALA A 529 -3.05 -27.12 -27.51
CA ALA A 529 -2.70 -28.34 -26.77
C ALA A 529 -3.90 -28.99 -26.02
N GLY A 530 -5.03 -28.32 -25.94
CA GLY A 530 -6.22 -28.78 -25.23
C GLY A 530 -6.09 -28.86 -23.71
N GLU A 531 -5.10 -28.11 -23.11
CA GLU A 531 -4.81 -28.18 -21.69
C GLU A 531 -5.49 -27.05 -20.88
N THR A 532 -6.20 -26.14 -21.52
CA THR A 532 -6.72 -24.88 -20.92
C THR A 532 -7.58 -25.14 -19.69
N GLU A 533 -8.57 -26.02 -19.79
CA GLU A 533 -9.54 -26.26 -18.71
C GLU A 533 -8.87 -26.92 -17.50
N ALA A 534 -8.07 -27.96 -17.73
CA ALA A 534 -7.39 -28.68 -16.65
C ALA A 534 -6.38 -27.78 -15.89
N LEU A 535 -5.74 -26.82 -16.58
CA LEU A 535 -4.84 -25.86 -15.95
C LEU A 535 -5.60 -24.76 -15.20
N ALA A 536 -6.70 -24.26 -15.77
CA ALA A 536 -7.55 -23.29 -15.11
C ALA A 536 -8.13 -23.85 -13.80
N GLU A 537 -8.56 -25.11 -13.80
CA GLU A 537 -9.00 -25.81 -12.59
C GLU A 537 -7.88 -25.91 -11.53
N ARG A 538 -6.67 -26.34 -11.94
CA ARG A 538 -5.52 -26.41 -11.02
C ARG A 538 -5.13 -25.04 -10.46
N HIS A 539 -5.14 -24.01 -11.30
CA HIS A 539 -4.90 -22.64 -10.91
C HIS A 539 -5.93 -22.18 -9.87
N ALA A 540 -7.20 -22.36 -10.15
CA ALA A 540 -8.26 -21.96 -9.24
C ALA A 540 -8.19 -22.67 -7.89
N ARG A 541 -7.92 -23.98 -7.87
CA ARG A 541 -7.72 -24.75 -6.63
C ARG A 541 -6.48 -24.34 -5.85
N TRP A 542 -5.38 -24.04 -6.54
CA TRP A 542 -4.17 -23.54 -5.89
C TRP A 542 -4.42 -22.22 -5.15
N TYR A 543 -5.07 -21.26 -5.83
CA TYR A 543 -5.36 -19.97 -5.26
C TYR A 543 -6.51 -19.99 -4.25
N LEU A 544 -7.34 -21.00 -4.22
CA LEU A 544 -8.24 -21.27 -3.10
C LEU A 544 -7.48 -21.80 -1.87
N ALA A 545 -6.57 -22.74 -2.07
CA ALA A 545 -5.80 -23.35 -0.98
C ALA A 545 -4.80 -22.37 -0.33
N LEU A 546 -4.32 -21.37 -1.06
CA LEU A 546 -3.33 -20.40 -0.58
C LEU A 546 -3.82 -19.62 0.67
N PRO A 547 -4.96 -18.92 0.66
CA PRO A 547 -5.46 -18.23 1.84
C PRO A 547 -5.87 -19.19 2.98
N GLU A 548 -6.29 -20.41 2.66
CA GLU A 548 -6.57 -21.46 3.65
C GLU A 548 -5.31 -21.85 4.43
N GLY A 549 -4.20 -22.06 3.73
CA GLY A 549 -2.91 -22.39 4.34
C GLY A 549 -2.34 -21.26 5.21
N LEU A 550 -2.80 -20.02 5.02
CA LEU A 550 -2.39 -18.86 5.80
C LEU A 550 -3.26 -18.62 7.05
N SER A 551 -4.23 -19.46 7.34
CA SER A 551 -5.18 -19.26 8.47
C SER A 551 -4.49 -19.22 9.83
N GLY A 552 -3.33 -19.85 10.00
CA GLY A 552 -2.52 -19.83 11.22
C GLY A 552 -1.40 -18.79 11.24
N ALA A 553 -1.19 -18.04 10.14
CA ALA A 553 -0.15 -17.04 10.04
C ALA A 553 -0.57 -15.74 10.75
N ASP A 554 0.43 -14.96 11.22
CA ASP A 554 0.18 -13.62 11.71
C ASP A 554 -0.41 -12.72 10.60
N SER A 555 -1.16 -11.68 11.01
CA SER A 555 -1.91 -10.82 10.09
C SER A 555 -1.01 -10.14 9.05
N LYS A 556 0.22 -9.78 9.40
CA LYS A 556 1.17 -9.11 8.52
C LYS A 556 1.67 -10.04 7.41
N THR A 557 2.12 -11.24 7.79
CA THR A 557 2.57 -12.27 6.85
C THR A 557 1.43 -12.65 5.91
N ARG A 558 0.22 -12.86 6.45
CA ARG A 558 -0.96 -13.18 5.64
C ARG A 558 -1.28 -12.09 4.62
N LEU A 559 -1.37 -10.83 5.05
CA LEU A 559 -1.69 -9.72 4.17
C LEU A 559 -0.63 -9.51 3.10
N ARG A 560 0.64 -9.55 3.48
CA ARG A 560 1.76 -9.43 2.52
C ARG A 560 1.68 -10.51 1.44
N ARG A 561 1.39 -11.75 1.82
CA ARG A 561 1.29 -12.86 0.86
C ARG A 561 0.11 -12.70 -0.09
N LEU A 562 -1.05 -12.24 0.41
CA LEU A 562 -2.23 -11.97 -0.42
C LEU A 562 -2.01 -10.78 -1.37
N ASP A 563 -1.25 -9.76 -0.96
CA ASP A 563 -0.94 -8.59 -1.80
C ASP A 563 -0.14 -8.93 -3.06
N LEU A 564 0.53 -10.08 -3.08
CA LEU A 564 1.31 -10.54 -4.23
C LEU A 564 0.46 -11.20 -5.33
N GLU A 565 -0.82 -11.55 -5.04
CA GLU A 565 -1.62 -12.42 -5.91
C GLU A 565 -2.98 -11.85 -6.39
N PRO A 566 -3.18 -10.52 -6.45
CA PRO A 566 -4.52 -9.98 -6.70
C PRO A 566 -5.11 -10.43 -8.03
N ASP A 567 -4.33 -10.46 -9.12
CA ASP A 567 -4.81 -10.82 -10.44
C ASP A 567 -5.08 -12.32 -10.56
N ASN A 568 -4.26 -13.13 -9.90
CA ASN A 568 -4.48 -14.57 -9.85
C ASN A 568 -5.73 -14.94 -9.03
N PHE A 569 -6.02 -14.19 -7.94
CA PHE A 569 -7.29 -14.35 -7.21
C PHE A 569 -8.49 -13.97 -8.06
N ARG A 570 -8.42 -12.88 -8.84
CA ARG A 570 -9.49 -12.49 -9.77
C ARG A 570 -9.75 -13.57 -10.81
N ALA A 571 -8.68 -14.09 -11.41
CA ALA A 571 -8.79 -15.18 -12.40
C ALA A 571 -9.37 -16.47 -11.78
N ALA A 572 -8.93 -16.83 -10.57
CA ALA A 572 -9.46 -17.97 -9.84
C ALA A 572 -10.94 -17.79 -9.49
N LEU A 573 -11.34 -16.62 -8.97
CA LEU A 573 -12.73 -16.30 -8.65
C LEU A 573 -13.62 -16.33 -9.90
N ALA A 574 -13.17 -15.74 -11.01
CA ALA A 574 -13.93 -15.76 -12.26
C ALA A 574 -14.17 -17.21 -12.74
N TRP A 575 -13.13 -18.03 -12.77
CA TRP A 575 -13.29 -19.43 -13.18
C TRP A 575 -14.18 -20.22 -12.21
N LEU A 576 -14.00 -20.06 -10.90
CA LEU A 576 -14.79 -20.73 -9.87
C LEU A 576 -16.26 -20.34 -9.93
N LEU A 577 -16.59 -19.08 -10.20
CA LEU A 577 -17.97 -18.62 -10.32
C LEU A 577 -18.74 -19.37 -11.40
N ASP A 578 -18.07 -19.72 -12.49
CA ASP A 578 -18.71 -20.40 -13.60
C ASP A 578 -18.72 -21.94 -13.44
N ASN A 579 -17.73 -22.51 -12.73
CA ASN A 579 -17.50 -23.95 -12.67
C ASN A 579 -17.73 -24.55 -11.26
N ASP A 580 -17.51 -23.82 -10.19
CA ASP A 580 -17.65 -24.26 -8.78
C ASP A 580 -18.05 -23.08 -7.88
N PRO A 581 -19.30 -22.58 -7.97
CA PRO A 581 -19.77 -21.43 -7.19
C PRO A 581 -19.59 -21.58 -5.65
N PRO A 582 -19.76 -22.75 -5.03
CA PRO A 582 -19.44 -22.93 -3.62
C PRO A 582 -17.97 -22.65 -3.28
N ALA A 583 -17.04 -23.08 -4.12
CA ALA A 583 -15.62 -22.80 -3.94
C ALA A 583 -15.30 -21.32 -4.19
N ALA A 584 -15.97 -20.66 -5.14
CA ALA A 584 -15.88 -19.22 -5.35
C ALA A 584 -16.30 -18.44 -4.09
N LEU A 585 -17.42 -18.83 -3.49
CA LEU A 585 -17.91 -18.22 -2.24
C LEU A 585 -16.92 -18.39 -1.10
N ARG A 586 -16.33 -19.59 -0.99
CA ARG A 586 -15.31 -19.87 0.03
C ARG A 586 -14.06 -19.00 -0.17
N LEU A 587 -13.58 -18.87 -1.42
CA LEU A 587 -12.44 -18.00 -1.72
C LEU A 587 -12.77 -16.52 -1.42
N ALA A 588 -13.93 -16.05 -1.82
CA ALA A 588 -14.36 -14.67 -1.57
C ALA A 588 -14.47 -14.36 -0.06
N ASP A 589 -14.99 -15.32 0.73
CA ASP A 589 -15.04 -15.15 2.20
C ASP A 589 -13.63 -15.07 2.80
N LEU A 590 -12.71 -15.94 2.40
CA LEU A 590 -11.32 -15.95 2.87
C LEU A 590 -10.56 -14.67 2.54
N LEU A 591 -10.85 -14.03 1.41
CA LEU A 591 -10.25 -12.77 0.97
C LEU A 591 -10.92 -11.53 1.58
N GLY A 592 -12.07 -11.69 2.23
CA GLY A 592 -12.87 -10.56 2.72
C GLY A 592 -12.12 -9.60 3.63
N ASP A 593 -11.35 -10.09 4.61
CA ASP A 593 -10.56 -9.25 5.51
C ASP A 593 -9.46 -8.49 4.77
N TRP A 594 -8.83 -9.12 3.77
CA TRP A 594 -7.82 -8.49 2.94
C TRP A 594 -8.39 -7.32 2.15
N TRP A 595 -9.53 -7.49 1.49
CA TRP A 595 -10.21 -6.38 0.79
C TRP A 595 -10.61 -5.26 1.74
N LEU A 596 -11.16 -5.59 2.91
CA LEU A 596 -11.57 -4.61 3.93
C LEU A 596 -10.38 -3.77 4.42
N MET A 597 -9.23 -4.39 4.66
CA MET A 597 -8.04 -3.70 5.15
C MET A 597 -7.36 -2.87 4.06
N ARG A 598 -7.39 -3.34 2.80
CA ARG A 598 -6.83 -2.62 1.64
C ARG A 598 -7.79 -1.58 1.05
N GLY A 599 -8.96 -1.36 1.65
CA GLY A 599 -9.95 -0.40 1.16
C GLY A 599 -10.55 -0.77 -0.20
N ARG A 600 -10.47 -2.05 -0.61
CA ARG A 600 -11.04 -2.54 -1.87
C ARG A 600 -12.50 -2.94 -1.68
N LEU A 601 -13.32 -1.99 -1.21
CA LEU A 601 -14.68 -2.27 -0.78
C LEU A 601 -15.58 -2.71 -1.92
N VAL A 602 -15.51 -2.04 -3.07
CA VAL A 602 -16.34 -2.37 -4.25
C VAL A 602 -15.99 -3.74 -4.81
N GLU A 603 -14.69 -4.01 -4.98
CA GLU A 603 -14.20 -5.29 -5.48
C GLU A 603 -14.65 -6.46 -4.60
N GLY A 604 -14.39 -6.36 -3.27
CA GLY A 604 -14.74 -7.41 -2.32
C GLY A 604 -16.26 -7.65 -2.24
N ARG A 605 -17.04 -6.56 -2.23
CA ARG A 605 -18.51 -6.62 -2.25
C ARG A 605 -19.00 -7.32 -3.53
N GLY A 606 -18.50 -6.89 -4.71
CA GLY A 606 -18.93 -7.44 -5.99
C GLY A 606 -18.69 -8.95 -6.10
N TRP A 607 -17.52 -9.43 -5.69
CA TRP A 607 -17.22 -10.86 -5.69
C TRP A 607 -18.07 -11.67 -4.70
N LEU A 608 -18.29 -11.14 -3.48
CA LEU A 608 -19.16 -11.81 -2.49
C LEU A 608 -20.61 -11.88 -2.96
N GLU A 609 -21.17 -10.80 -3.51
CA GLU A 609 -22.52 -10.76 -4.03
C GLU A 609 -22.70 -11.73 -5.20
N ALA A 610 -21.79 -11.71 -6.18
CA ALA A 610 -21.82 -12.62 -7.32
C ALA A 610 -21.74 -14.10 -6.90
N ALA A 611 -20.88 -14.40 -5.92
CA ALA A 611 -20.76 -15.75 -5.41
C ALA A 611 -21.99 -16.19 -4.60
N LEU A 612 -22.59 -15.31 -3.79
CA LEU A 612 -23.82 -15.56 -3.04
C LEU A 612 -25.06 -15.73 -3.93
N GLU A 613 -25.10 -15.06 -5.08
CA GLU A 613 -26.17 -15.20 -6.07
C GLU A 613 -26.11 -16.55 -6.79
N ARG A 614 -24.89 -17.04 -7.08
CA ARG A 614 -24.70 -18.31 -7.80
C ARG A 614 -24.68 -19.53 -6.88
N SER A 615 -24.24 -19.36 -5.60
CA SER A 615 -24.27 -20.43 -4.60
C SER A 615 -25.54 -20.33 -3.75
N GLN A 616 -26.59 -21.02 -4.15
CA GLN A 616 -27.90 -20.97 -3.46
C GLN A 616 -28.02 -22.00 -2.31
N GLU A 617 -27.00 -22.82 -2.11
CA GLU A 617 -27.03 -23.84 -1.06
C GLU A 617 -26.88 -23.21 0.34
N ALA A 618 -27.70 -23.67 1.28
CA ALA A 618 -27.57 -23.31 2.68
C ALA A 618 -26.34 -24.03 3.25
N THR A 619 -25.24 -23.30 3.42
CA THR A 619 -23.99 -23.82 3.98
C THR A 619 -23.46 -22.88 5.08
N PRO A 620 -22.62 -23.37 6.02
CA PRO A 620 -21.98 -22.51 6.99
C PRO A 620 -21.13 -21.38 6.35
N VAL A 621 -20.50 -21.67 5.21
CA VAL A 621 -19.74 -20.69 4.43
C VAL A 621 -20.66 -19.60 3.90
N ALA A 622 -21.85 -19.95 3.41
CA ALA A 622 -22.83 -18.97 2.93
C ALA A 622 -23.32 -18.06 4.07
N ALA A 623 -23.54 -18.61 5.25
CA ALA A 623 -23.90 -17.83 6.42
C ALA A 623 -22.78 -16.85 6.84
N ALA A 624 -21.53 -17.29 6.85
CA ALA A 624 -20.37 -16.45 7.17
C ALA A 624 -20.15 -15.36 6.11
N ALA A 625 -20.23 -15.71 4.82
CA ALA A 625 -20.07 -14.78 3.71
C ALA A 625 -21.13 -13.67 3.71
N LEU A 626 -22.37 -13.97 4.12
CA LEU A 626 -23.43 -12.98 4.31
C LEU A 626 -23.07 -11.95 5.40
N LEU A 627 -22.49 -12.41 6.52
CA LEU A 627 -22.02 -11.51 7.57
C LEU A 627 -20.82 -10.68 7.11
N ARG A 628 -19.98 -11.24 6.27
CA ARG A 628 -18.88 -10.51 5.65
C ARG A 628 -19.40 -9.45 4.67
N ALA A 629 -20.34 -9.80 3.80
CA ALA A 629 -21.00 -8.85 2.89
C ALA A 629 -21.66 -7.70 3.67
N MET A 630 -22.27 -8.00 4.83
CA MET A 630 -22.82 -6.98 5.73
C MET A 630 -21.74 -5.96 6.19
N ALA A 631 -20.49 -6.41 6.44
CA ALA A 631 -19.41 -5.50 6.83
C ALA A 631 -19.02 -4.54 5.70
N PHE A 632 -19.05 -4.99 4.43
CA PHE A 632 -18.86 -4.13 3.27
C PHE A 632 -20.00 -3.12 3.11
N VAL A 633 -21.23 -3.61 3.19
CA VAL A 633 -22.43 -2.78 3.10
C VAL A 633 -22.47 -1.71 4.19
N GLY A 634 -22.02 -2.04 5.40
CA GLY A 634 -21.95 -1.09 6.52
C GLY A 634 -20.98 0.07 6.29
N ARG A 635 -19.93 -0.16 5.51
CA ARG A 635 -18.98 0.91 5.14
C ARG A 635 -19.44 1.77 3.98
N SER A 636 -20.20 1.20 3.05
CA SER A 636 -20.67 1.87 1.84
C SER A 636 -22.08 2.44 1.91
N GLY A 637 -22.78 2.33 3.03
CA GLY A 637 -24.04 3.04 3.28
C GLY A 637 -25.35 2.26 3.12
N GLY A 638 -25.30 0.97 2.80
CA GLY A 638 -26.51 0.13 2.56
C GLY A 638 -27.17 -0.40 3.84
N MET A 639 -27.56 0.44 4.76
CA MET A 639 -28.02 0.03 6.09
C MET A 639 -29.26 -0.90 6.12
N SER A 640 -30.20 -0.73 5.24
CA SER A 640 -31.39 -1.62 5.14
C SER A 640 -31.04 -2.98 4.56
N GLU A 641 -29.99 -3.07 3.78
CA GLU A 641 -29.46 -4.29 3.19
C GLU A 641 -28.72 -5.13 4.24
N GLY A 642 -27.96 -4.48 5.13
CA GLY A 642 -27.26 -5.17 6.21
C GLY A 642 -28.17 -5.98 7.12
N ASP A 643 -29.35 -5.43 7.49
CA ASP A 643 -30.38 -6.17 8.25
C ASP A 643 -30.84 -7.44 7.53
N ARG A 644 -31.06 -7.35 6.19
CA ARG A 644 -31.47 -8.50 5.38
C ARG A 644 -30.40 -9.58 5.28
N LEU A 645 -29.14 -9.15 5.14
CA LEU A 645 -28.02 -10.08 5.08
C LEU A 645 -27.83 -10.85 6.39
N ALA A 646 -27.92 -10.15 7.52
CA ALA A 646 -27.84 -10.78 8.84
C ALA A 646 -29.02 -11.74 9.13
N GLU A 647 -30.24 -11.35 8.74
CA GLU A 647 -31.44 -12.20 8.87
C GLU A 647 -31.33 -13.46 7.99
N ARG A 648 -30.83 -13.33 6.76
CA ARG A 648 -30.57 -14.47 5.89
C ARG A 648 -29.52 -15.39 6.46
N SER A 649 -28.42 -14.86 7.01
CA SER A 649 -27.39 -15.63 7.70
C SER A 649 -27.98 -16.40 8.88
N PHE A 650 -28.79 -15.74 9.71
CA PHE A 650 -29.49 -16.38 10.82
C PHE A 650 -30.41 -17.53 10.36
N SER A 651 -31.18 -17.30 9.29
CA SER A 651 -32.10 -18.29 8.74
C SER A 651 -31.35 -19.55 8.25
N ILE A 652 -30.24 -19.35 7.55
CA ILE A 652 -29.36 -20.45 7.09
C ILE A 652 -28.79 -21.21 8.29
N SER A 653 -28.21 -20.52 9.26
CA SER A 653 -27.62 -21.14 10.45
C SER A 653 -28.66 -21.94 11.24
N ARG A 654 -29.89 -21.43 11.33
CA ARG A 654 -31.01 -22.14 11.98
C ARG A 654 -31.43 -23.40 11.20
N GLU A 655 -31.49 -23.33 9.88
CA GLU A 655 -31.79 -24.48 9.01
C GLU A 655 -30.76 -25.60 9.18
N LEU A 656 -29.48 -25.21 9.29
CA LEU A 656 -28.35 -26.13 9.50
C LEU A 656 -28.25 -26.66 10.96
N GLY A 657 -28.97 -26.07 11.91
CA GLY A 657 -28.78 -26.38 13.33
C GLY A 657 -27.44 -25.87 13.88
N ASP A 658 -26.81 -24.89 13.19
CA ASP A 658 -25.54 -24.28 13.57
C ASP A 658 -25.78 -23.21 14.64
N SER A 659 -25.71 -23.59 15.91
CA SER A 659 -25.92 -22.71 17.04
C SER A 659 -24.85 -21.60 17.13
N GLN A 660 -23.62 -21.87 16.68
CA GLN A 660 -22.56 -20.86 16.65
C GLN A 660 -22.85 -19.80 15.58
N GLY A 661 -23.21 -20.21 14.36
CA GLY A 661 -23.65 -19.33 13.30
C GLY A 661 -24.89 -18.52 13.67
N MET A 662 -25.85 -19.13 14.37
CA MET A 662 -27.03 -18.41 14.91
C MET A 662 -26.64 -17.31 15.90
N SER A 663 -25.72 -17.60 16.82
CA SER A 663 -25.23 -16.60 17.78
C SER A 663 -24.53 -15.46 17.07
N GLN A 664 -23.63 -15.75 16.11
CA GLN A 664 -22.92 -14.75 15.33
C GLN A 664 -23.88 -13.85 14.50
N ALA A 665 -24.86 -14.46 13.85
CA ALA A 665 -25.85 -13.71 13.08
C ALA A 665 -26.73 -12.82 13.97
N THR A 666 -27.15 -13.33 15.16
CA THR A 666 -27.92 -12.55 16.14
C THR A 666 -27.08 -11.43 16.73
N GLN A 667 -25.80 -11.68 17.04
CA GLN A 667 -24.84 -10.65 17.44
C GLN A 667 -24.71 -9.57 16.35
N ALA A 668 -24.56 -9.95 15.08
CA ALA A 668 -24.47 -9.02 13.98
C ALA A 668 -25.72 -8.12 13.87
N ARG A 669 -26.92 -8.68 14.05
CA ARG A 669 -28.18 -7.93 14.15
C ARG A 669 -28.17 -6.96 15.33
N GLY A 670 -27.62 -7.40 16.48
CA GLY A 670 -27.45 -6.57 17.67
C GLY A 670 -26.50 -5.38 17.42
N VAL A 671 -25.36 -5.63 16.78
CA VAL A 671 -24.42 -4.59 16.35
C VAL A 671 -25.12 -3.58 15.42
N TRP A 672 -25.88 -4.06 14.47
CA TRP A 672 -26.60 -3.22 13.51
C TRP A 672 -27.68 -2.36 14.19
N ALA A 673 -28.42 -2.96 15.12
CA ALA A 673 -29.39 -2.22 15.94
C ALA A 673 -28.70 -1.16 16.82
N TRP A 674 -27.50 -1.43 17.32
CA TRP A 674 -26.72 -0.46 18.06
C TRP A 674 -26.30 0.75 17.20
N ILE A 675 -25.79 0.52 15.99
CA ILE A 675 -25.34 1.59 15.07
C ILE A 675 -26.52 2.51 14.67
N ARG A 676 -27.65 1.90 14.36
CA ARG A 676 -28.84 2.63 13.88
C ARG A 676 -29.68 3.22 15.01
N GLY A 677 -29.63 2.61 16.23
CA GLY A 677 -30.63 2.73 17.27
C GLY A 677 -31.89 1.90 16.96
N PRO A 678 -32.71 1.55 17.89
CA PRO A 678 -32.64 1.86 19.32
C PRO A 678 -31.77 0.88 20.13
N TYR A 679 -31.08 1.36 21.13
CA TYR A 679 -30.24 0.54 22.04
C TYR A 679 -30.97 -0.57 22.78
N PRO A 680 -32.23 -0.38 23.25
CA PRO A 680 -32.98 -1.48 23.85
C PRO A 680 -33.09 -2.71 22.94
N ARG A 681 -33.28 -2.50 21.62
CA ARG A 681 -33.36 -3.61 20.68
C ARG A 681 -31.99 -4.29 20.48
N ALA A 682 -30.91 -3.50 20.45
CA ALA A 682 -29.55 -4.05 20.40
C ALA A 682 -29.28 -4.94 21.63
N ARG A 683 -29.69 -4.49 22.80
CA ARG A 683 -29.57 -5.23 24.09
C ARG A 683 -30.30 -6.56 24.01
N GLU A 684 -31.56 -6.58 23.62
CA GLU A 684 -32.37 -7.80 23.46
C GLU A 684 -31.70 -8.84 22.56
N LEU A 685 -31.22 -8.39 21.40
CA LEU A 685 -30.55 -9.26 20.43
C LEU A 685 -29.21 -9.79 20.95
N LEU A 686 -28.47 -8.99 21.67
CA LEU A 686 -27.19 -9.42 22.23
C LEU A 686 -27.38 -10.38 23.43
N ASP A 687 -28.39 -10.17 24.28
CA ASP A 687 -28.75 -11.10 25.30
C ASP A 687 -29.18 -12.46 24.72
N GLU A 688 -29.97 -12.45 23.61
CA GLU A 688 -30.32 -13.65 22.84
C GLU A 688 -29.08 -14.35 22.28
N ALA A 689 -28.13 -13.57 21.67
CA ALA A 689 -26.90 -14.13 21.13
C ALA A 689 -26.02 -14.78 22.20
N ILE A 690 -25.94 -14.19 23.40
CA ILE A 690 -25.21 -14.72 24.54
C ILE A 690 -25.84 -16.05 25.01
N GLU A 691 -27.16 -16.10 25.10
CA GLU A 691 -27.87 -17.31 25.52
C GLU A 691 -27.67 -18.45 24.52
N VAL A 692 -27.77 -18.17 23.22
CA VAL A 692 -27.52 -19.14 22.17
C VAL A 692 -26.08 -19.64 22.19
N ALA A 693 -25.10 -18.76 22.41
CA ALA A 693 -23.69 -19.10 22.52
C ALA A 693 -23.41 -20.03 23.72
N ARG A 694 -24.04 -19.76 24.87
CA ARG A 694 -23.95 -20.60 26.07
C ARG A 694 -24.51 -21.99 25.84
N LEU A 695 -25.69 -22.08 25.22
CA LEU A 695 -26.30 -23.35 24.86
C LEU A 695 -25.43 -24.14 23.85
N ALA A 696 -24.74 -23.45 22.98
CA ALA A 696 -23.78 -24.03 22.01
C ALA A 696 -22.45 -24.45 22.66
N GLY A 697 -22.17 -24.10 23.90
CA GLY A 697 -20.89 -24.33 24.56
C GLY A 697 -19.74 -23.59 23.93
N SER A 698 -19.99 -22.41 23.32
CA SER A 698 -18.97 -21.61 22.60
C SER A 698 -18.57 -20.36 23.43
N PRO A 699 -17.55 -20.46 24.28
CA PRO A 699 -17.14 -19.33 25.13
C PRO A 699 -16.68 -18.11 24.33
N LEU A 700 -16.11 -18.33 23.13
CA LEU A 700 -15.69 -17.24 22.24
C LEU A 700 -16.88 -16.48 21.64
N ALA A 701 -17.93 -17.18 21.20
CA ALA A 701 -19.14 -16.53 20.70
C ALA A 701 -19.86 -15.78 21.82
N GLU A 702 -19.92 -16.36 23.02
CA GLU A 702 -20.45 -15.69 24.22
C GLU A 702 -19.67 -14.42 24.55
N ALA A 703 -18.34 -14.50 24.58
CA ALA A 703 -17.46 -13.37 24.86
C ALA A 703 -17.65 -12.23 23.83
N ASN A 704 -17.77 -12.57 22.56
CA ASN A 704 -17.98 -11.57 21.51
C ASN A 704 -19.31 -10.83 21.65
N ALA A 705 -20.41 -11.57 21.89
CA ALA A 705 -21.71 -10.95 22.10
C ALA A 705 -21.74 -10.11 23.38
N SER A 706 -21.12 -10.61 24.47
CA SER A 706 -20.96 -9.88 25.72
C SER A 706 -20.12 -8.63 25.61
N HIS A 707 -19.04 -8.68 24.81
CA HIS A 707 -18.22 -7.51 24.52
C HIS A 707 -19.07 -6.40 23.88
N VAL A 708 -19.82 -6.73 22.82
CA VAL A 708 -20.70 -5.75 22.16
C VAL A 708 -21.77 -5.24 23.12
N LEU A 709 -22.34 -6.10 23.95
CA LEU A 709 -23.30 -5.66 24.97
C LEU A 709 -22.70 -4.64 25.94
N GLY A 710 -21.46 -4.85 26.39
CA GLY A 710 -20.75 -3.88 27.23
C GLY A 710 -20.59 -2.51 26.54
N LEU A 711 -20.39 -2.50 25.22
CA LEU A 711 -20.31 -1.29 24.43
C LEU A 711 -21.67 -0.58 24.29
N VAL A 712 -22.74 -1.35 24.08
CA VAL A 712 -24.11 -0.83 24.03
C VAL A 712 -24.48 -0.18 25.40
N GLU A 713 -24.13 -0.81 26.53
CA GLU A 713 -24.37 -0.26 27.86
C GLU A 713 -23.56 1.03 28.08
N ALA A 714 -22.28 1.08 27.65
CA ALA A 714 -21.48 2.30 27.71
C ALA A 714 -22.12 3.42 26.90
N SER A 715 -22.65 3.08 25.72
CA SER A 715 -23.37 4.01 24.83
C SER A 715 -24.67 4.52 25.45
N ALA A 716 -25.38 3.68 26.17
CA ALA A 716 -26.58 4.01 26.93
C ALA A 716 -26.27 4.75 28.24
N ARG A 717 -25.00 4.97 28.57
CA ARG A 717 -24.50 5.60 29.81
C ARG A 717 -24.68 4.76 31.06
N ASP A 718 -24.92 3.46 30.95
CA ASP A 718 -24.87 2.54 32.07
C ASP A 718 -23.44 2.02 32.26
N LEU A 719 -22.55 2.90 32.72
CA LEU A 719 -21.13 2.59 32.92
C LEU A 719 -20.86 1.49 33.93
N PRO A 720 -21.58 1.41 35.06
CA PRO A 720 -21.42 0.29 35.99
C PRO A 720 -21.73 -1.07 35.35
N ARG A 721 -22.83 -1.18 34.61
CA ARG A 721 -23.21 -2.40 33.90
C ARG A 721 -22.21 -2.72 32.78
N ALA A 722 -21.81 -1.72 31.99
CA ALA A 722 -20.80 -1.87 30.95
C ALA A 722 -19.50 -2.46 31.51
N ARG A 723 -19.02 -1.91 32.63
CA ARG A 723 -17.82 -2.38 33.32
C ARG A 723 -17.97 -3.83 33.80
N GLY A 724 -19.10 -4.16 34.44
CA GLY A 724 -19.36 -5.52 34.91
C GLY A 724 -19.39 -6.55 33.80
N VAL A 725 -20.06 -6.23 32.69
CA VAL A 725 -20.13 -7.11 31.51
C VAL A 725 -18.75 -7.29 30.86
N LEU A 726 -17.99 -6.21 30.63
CA LEU A 726 -16.68 -6.28 30.01
C LEU A 726 -15.65 -7.01 30.88
N ALA A 727 -15.65 -6.79 32.19
CA ALA A 727 -14.80 -7.52 33.13
C ALA A 727 -15.10 -9.02 33.13
N ALA A 728 -16.37 -9.41 33.22
CA ALA A 728 -16.77 -10.80 33.12
C ALA A 728 -16.41 -11.44 31.76
N THR A 729 -16.39 -10.64 30.71
CA THR A 729 -15.94 -11.09 29.38
C THR A 729 -14.44 -11.38 29.33
N VAL A 730 -13.61 -10.60 30.01
CA VAL A 730 -12.18 -10.88 30.15
C VAL A 730 -11.97 -12.19 30.90
N ASP A 731 -12.65 -12.37 32.02
CA ASP A 731 -12.56 -13.60 32.81
C ASP A 731 -12.99 -14.85 32.00
N LEU A 732 -14.04 -14.72 31.19
CA LEU A 732 -14.51 -15.79 30.29
C LEU A 732 -13.44 -16.16 29.26
N LEU A 733 -12.78 -15.18 28.68
CA LEU A 733 -11.72 -15.38 27.68
C LEU A 733 -10.45 -15.96 28.31
N ASP A 734 -10.11 -15.58 29.51
CA ASP A 734 -8.97 -16.14 30.25
C ASP A 734 -9.20 -17.62 30.63
N GLY A 735 -10.44 -18.00 30.87
CA GLY A 735 -10.84 -19.39 31.11
C GLY A 735 -11.00 -20.25 29.84
N ALA A 736 -10.98 -19.64 28.65
CA ALA A 736 -11.17 -20.35 27.39
C ALA A 736 -9.92 -21.16 26.98
N PRO A 737 -10.08 -22.38 26.43
CA PRO A 737 -8.97 -23.17 25.93
C PRO A 737 -8.18 -22.42 24.83
N ALA A 738 -6.86 -22.61 24.81
CA ALA A 738 -6.01 -21.94 23.82
C ALA A 738 -6.30 -22.37 22.36
N ASP A 739 -6.88 -23.53 22.19
CA ASP A 739 -7.32 -24.14 20.93
C ASP A 739 -8.81 -23.92 20.63
N ALA A 740 -9.49 -23.06 21.37
CA ALA A 740 -10.90 -22.74 21.14
C ALA A 740 -11.22 -22.09 19.77
N GLY A 741 -10.23 -22.00 18.91
CA GLY A 741 -10.35 -21.39 17.59
C GLY A 741 -10.23 -19.86 17.60
N SER A 742 -10.70 -19.24 16.54
CA SER A 742 -10.78 -17.78 16.43
C SER A 742 -12.22 -17.36 16.18
N ALA A 743 -12.61 -16.22 16.72
CA ALA A 743 -13.92 -15.65 16.46
C ALA A 743 -13.82 -14.19 16.00
N PHE A 744 -14.86 -13.72 15.35
CA PHE A 744 -14.96 -12.31 14.94
C PHE A 744 -15.19 -11.45 16.18
N ILE A 745 -14.17 -10.74 16.63
CA ILE A 745 -14.30 -9.75 17.67
C ILE A 745 -14.52 -8.36 17.09
N VAL A 746 -15.34 -7.57 17.79
CA VAL A 746 -15.49 -6.15 17.46
C VAL A 746 -14.27 -5.41 17.98
N ALA A 747 -13.43 -4.95 17.08
CA ALA A 747 -12.30 -4.09 17.42
C ALA A 747 -12.78 -2.65 17.43
N THR A 748 -13.21 -2.17 18.59
CA THR A 748 -13.53 -0.89 19.07
C THR A 748 -14.26 0.22 18.43
N LEU A 749 -14.33 1.12 19.05
CA LEU A 749 -15.05 2.05 19.82
C LEU A 749 -14.80 3.46 19.49
N GLY A 750 -15.79 4.16 19.17
CA GLY A 750 -15.82 5.56 19.31
C GLY A 750 -17.14 6.17 18.85
N ARG A 751 -17.49 7.29 19.35
CA ARG A 751 -18.60 8.13 18.88
C ARG A 751 -18.07 9.50 18.54
N VAL A 752 -18.77 10.18 17.61
CA VAL A 752 -18.40 11.49 17.10
C VAL A 752 -18.18 12.50 18.23
N PRO A 753 -17.04 13.18 18.27
CA PRO A 753 -16.87 14.30 19.18
C PRO A 753 -17.70 15.47 18.68
N VAL A 754 -18.61 15.96 19.50
CA VAL A 754 -19.20 17.27 19.30
C VAL A 754 -18.78 18.11 20.49
N LEU A 755 -17.99 19.11 20.21
CA LEU A 755 -17.42 20.00 21.20
C LEU A 755 -18.27 21.26 21.37
N VAL A 756 -18.33 21.72 22.61
CA VAL A 756 -19.02 22.97 22.97
C VAL A 756 -17.96 24.05 23.18
N PRO A 757 -17.94 25.14 22.42
CA PRO A 757 -17.10 26.28 22.71
C PRO A 757 -17.62 27.10 23.92
N GLY A 758 -16.76 27.39 24.89
CA GLY A 758 -16.91 28.57 25.79
C GLY A 758 -17.52 28.39 27.17
N GLY A 759 -17.53 27.18 27.78
CA GLY A 759 -17.92 26.99 29.17
C GLY A 759 -16.96 26.09 29.94
N PRO A 760 -17.06 25.90 31.29
CA PRO A 760 -16.33 24.87 31.99
C PRO A 760 -16.85 23.51 31.51
N VAL A 761 -16.29 23.07 30.42
CA VAL A 761 -16.80 22.02 29.57
C VAL A 761 -16.55 20.67 30.21
N ARG A 762 -17.59 19.99 30.60
CA ARG A 762 -17.56 18.54 30.57
C ARG A 762 -17.47 18.13 29.11
N ARG A 763 -16.25 17.83 28.68
CA ARG A 763 -16.00 17.26 27.35
C ARG A 763 -16.75 15.95 27.26
N VAL A 764 -17.87 15.93 26.56
CA VAL A 764 -18.47 14.68 26.13
C VAL A 764 -17.66 14.24 24.92
N VAL A 765 -16.59 13.52 25.18
CA VAL A 765 -15.79 12.90 24.12
C VAL A 765 -16.60 11.69 23.67
N GLN A 766 -17.23 11.82 22.52
CA GLN A 766 -17.81 10.70 21.84
C GLN A 766 -16.71 9.95 21.11
N GLU A 767 -16.59 8.68 21.39
CA GLU A 767 -15.64 7.80 20.74
C GLU A 767 -16.34 7.05 19.62
N ASP A 768 -15.62 6.95 18.51
CA ASP A 768 -16.13 6.36 17.29
C ASP A 768 -16.35 4.85 17.42
N SER A 769 -17.54 4.37 17.12
CA SER A 769 -17.84 2.95 17.01
C SER A 769 -17.39 2.45 15.65
N GLN A 770 -16.11 2.20 15.50
CA GLN A 770 -15.58 1.54 14.34
C GLN A 770 -15.65 0.03 14.53
N ILE A 771 -16.66 -0.55 13.95
CA ILE A 771 -16.79 -1.98 13.90
C ILE A 771 -15.81 -2.51 12.88
N THR A 772 -14.68 -3.00 13.35
CA THR A 772 -13.80 -3.85 12.58
C THR A 772 -13.97 -5.25 13.13
N PHE A 773 -14.51 -6.15 12.35
CA PHE A 773 -14.53 -7.56 12.69
C PHE A 773 -13.16 -8.13 12.44
N ARG A 774 -12.53 -8.71 13.46
CA ARG A 774 -11.24 -9.39 13.36
C ARG A 774 -11.36 -10.82 13.85
N GLN A 775 -10.71 -11.73 13.18
CA GLN A 775 -10.52 -13.07 13.72
C GLN A 775 -9.40 -13.03 14.76
N ALA A 776 -9.74 -13.33 16.01
CA ALA A 776 -8.80 -13.33 17.11
C ALA A 776 -9.00 -14.58 17.98
N GLY A 777 -7.92 -15.20 18.41
CA GLY A 777 -7.94 -16.22 19.44
C GLY A 777 -8.21 -15.62 20.82
N PRO A 778 -8.48 -16.44 21.87
CA PRO A 778 -8.93 -15.95 23.18
C PRO A 778 -8.04 -14.87 23.79
N ARG A 779 -6.72 -15.03 23.71
CA ARG A 779 -5.74 -14.07 24.28
C ARG A 779 -5.78 -12.70 23.61
N ALA A 780 -5.83 -12.67 22.28
CA ALA A 780 -5.92 -11.42 21.54
C ALA A 780 -7.31 -10.78 21.75
N ALA A 781 -8.37 -11.61 21.77
CA ALA A 781 -9.72 -11.15 22.06
C ALA A 781 -9.81 -10.45 23.42
N ALA A 782 -9.20 -11.01 24.47
CA ALA A 782 -9.15 -10.37 25.78
C ALA A 782 -8.45 -9.00 25.75
N GLY A 783 -7.38 -8.85 24.94
CA GLY A 783 -6.72 -7.57 24.73
C GLY A 783 -7.65 -6.49 24.13
N TYR A 784 -8.51 -6.86 23.18
CA TYR A 784 -9.52 -5.94 22.64
C TYR A 784 -10.59 -5.56 23.66
N VAL A 785 -11.04 -6.53 24.47
CA VAL A 785 -12.01 -6.26 25.54
C VAL A 785 -11.42 -5.34 26.61
N LEU A 786 -10.14 -5.52 26.96
CA LEU A 786 -9.42 -4.64 27.88
C LEU A 786 -9.31 -3.20 27.35
N ASN A 787 -9.05 -3.02 26.05
CA ASN A 787 -9.11 -1.69 25.44
C ASN A 787 -10.49 -1.03 25.65
N SER A 788 -11.56 -1.79 25.48
CA SER A 788 -12.92 -1.31 25.69
C SER A 788 -13.23 -1.02 27.16
N LEU A 789 -12.74 -1.85 28.05
CA LEU A 789 -12.86 -1.63 29.50
C LEU A 789 -12.10 -0.37 29.94
N ALA A 790 -10.92 -0.13 29.37
CA ALA A 790 -10.16 1.09 29.59
C ALA A 790 -10.92 2.36 29.20
N ILE A 791 -11.69 2.29 28.12
CA ILE A 791 -12.56 3.39 27.71
C ILE A 791 -13.68 3.61 28.72
N VAL A 792 -14.31 2.54 29.22
CA VAL A 792 -15.36 2.63 30.24
C VAL A 792 -14.81 3.20 31.56
N ALA A 793 -13.61 2.77 31.98
CA ALA A 793 -12.92 3.33 33.15
C ALA A 793 -12.70 4.84 32.99
N ARG A 794 -12.20 5.26 31.83
CA ARG A 794 -11.98 6.68 31.51
C ARG A 794 -13.29 7.49 31.49
N LEU A 795 -14.35 6.96 30.89
CA LEU A 795 -15.69 7.60 30.89
C LEU A 795 -16.26 7.71 32.32
N SER A 796 -15.89 6.81 33.20
CA SER A 796 -16.22 6.85 34.62
C SER A 796 -15.38 7.85 35.41
N GLY A 797 -14.36 8.46 34.81
CA GLY A 797 -13.43 9.41 35.43
C GLY A 797 -12.20 8.75 36.03
N ASP A 798 -12.01 7.46 35.92
CA ASP A 798 -10.86 6.73 36.48
C ASP A 798 -9.76 6.58 35.39
N GLN A 799 -8.96 7.63 35.26
CA GLN A 799 -7.85 7.65 34.28
C GLN A 799 -6.70 6.71 34.67
N ALA A 800 -6.50 6.49 35.97
CA ALA A 800 -5.43 5.62 36.47
C ALA A 800 -5.72 4.16 36.13
N GLU A 801 -6.96 3.72 36.36
CA GLU A 801 -7.41 2.39 35.95
C GLU A 801 -7.34 2.21 34.45
N SER A 802 -7.74 3.24 33.67
CA SER A 802 -7.66 3.19 32.23
C SER A 802 -6.23 2.93 31.74
N ASP A 803 -5.24 3.58 32.36
CA ASP A 803 -3.81 3.40 32.01
C ASP A 803 -3.33 1.96 32.30
N VAL A 804 -3.71 1.40 33.44
CA VAL A 804 -3.39 0.01 33.82
C VAL A 804 -3.96 -0.98 32.80
N LEU A 805 -5.25 -0.81 32.46
CA LEU A 805 -5.95 -1.68 31.50
C LEU A 805 -5.36 -1.61 30.10
N LEU A 806 -4.94 -0.43 29.64
CA LEU A 806 -4.25 -0.25 28.34
C LEU A 806 -2.87 -0.92 28.36
N GLY A 807 -2.14 -0.86 29.46
CA GLY A 807 -0.87 -1.57 29.62
C GLY A 807 -1.05 -3.10 29.54
N GLU A 808 -2.09 -3.63 30.16
CA GLU A 808 -2.43 -5.06 30.09
C GLU A 808 -2.89 -5.47 28.67
N ALA A 809 -3.73 -4.67 28.02
CA ALA A 809 -4.13 -4.89 26.64
C ALA A 809 -2.94 -4.95 25.69
N PHE A 810 -2.01 -4.00 25.84
CA PHE A 810 -0.77 -3.96 25.08
C PHE A 810 0.05 -5.24 25.26
N ALA A 811 0.25 -5.68 26.50
CA ALA A 811 1.02 -6.89 26.79
C ALA A 811 0.40 -8.14 26.15
N ARG A 812 -0.92 -8.30 26.22
CA ARG A 812 -1.64 -9.45 25.66
C ARG A 812 -1.62 -9.48 24.14
N LEU A 813 -1.87 -8.34 23.50
CA LEU A 813 -1.87 -8.21 22.04
C LEU A 813 -0.46 -8.37 21.46
N SER A 814 0.55 -7.83 22.13
CA SER A 814 1.96 -8.03 21.74
C SER A 814 2.38 -9.49 21.87
N ALA A 815 2.00 -10.17 22.96
CA ALA A 815 2.28 -11.59 23.13
C ALA A 815 1.55 -12.48 22.11
N ALA A 816 0.41 -12.02 21.60
CA ALA A 816 -0.34 -12.69 20.53
C ALA A 816 0.20 -12.37 19.12
N GLY A 817 1.18 -11.47 18.96
CA GLY A 817 1.67 -11.02 17.66
C GLY A 817 0.64 -10.18 16.87
N ASP A 818 -0.39 -9.64 17.51
CA ASP A 818 -1.43 -8.85 16.87
C ASP A 818 -1.01 -7.38 16.75
N GLU A 819 -0.17 -7.06 15.72
CA GLU A 819 0.29 -5.70 15.46
C GLU A 819 -0.87 -4.69 15.27
N ALA A 820 -2.00 -5.14 14.78
CA ALA A 820 -3.16 -4.28 14.57
C ALA A 820 -3.86 -3.93 15.89
N GLY A 821 -3.97 -4.90 16.81
CA GLY A 821 -4.45 -4.67 18.17
C GLY A 821 -3.49 -3.77 18.96
N VAL A 822 -2.18 -3.99 18.80
CA VAL A 822 -1.15 -3.12 19.39
C VAL A 822 -1.29 -1.68 18.88
N ALA A 823 -1.47 -1.48 17.58
CA ALA A 823 -1.67 -0.15 17.00
C ALA A 823 -2.92 0.54 17.54
N GLN A 824 -3.99 -0.24 17.79
CA GLN A 824 -5.20 0.27 18.41
C GLN A 824 -4.97 0.70 19.85
N THR A 825 -4.25 -0.10 20.63
CA THR A 825 -3.92 0.23 22.02
C THR A 825 -3.07 1.49 22.09
N TYR A 826 -2.11 1.67 21.19
CA TYR A 826 -1.37 2.92 21.08
C TYR A 826 -2.27 4.13 20.80
N ALA A 827 -3.26 4.00 19.90
CA ALA A 827 -4.22 5.07 19.65
C ALA A 827 -5.04 5.41 20.92
N ALA A 828 -5.44 4.40 21.68
CA ALA A 828 -6.16 4.59 22.94
C ALA A 828 -5.27 5.25 24.02
N ILE A 829 -3.99 4.87 24.13
CA ILE A 829 -3.00 5.51 25.01
C ILE A 829 -2.80 6.99 24.59
N GLY A 830 -2.63 7.24 23.30
CA GLY A 830 -2.48 8.59 22.80
C GLY A 830 -3.67 9.47 23.13
N ARG A 831 -4.87 8.96 22.97
CA ARG A 831 -6.10 9.67 23.34
C ARG A 831 -6.22 9.91 24.85
N LEU A 832 -5.87 8.93 25.68
CA LEU A 832 -5.83 9.12 27.14
C LEU A 832 -4.84 10.20 27.51
N ALA A 833 -3.64 10.18 26.95
CA ALA A 833 -2.59 11.17 27.20
C ALA A 833 -3.04 12.58 26.75
N THR A 834 -3.72 12.71 25.62
CA THR A 834 -4.32 14.00 25.16
C THR A 834 -5.27 14.56 26.21
N LEU A 835 -6.13 13.72 26.80
CA LEU A 835 -7.07 14.15 27.83
C LEU A 835 -6.40 14.48 29.16
N GLN A 836 -5.25 13.88 29.45
CA GLN A 836 -4.42 14.17 30.61
C GLN A 836 -3.58 15.46 30.44
N GLY A 837 -3.51 16.01 29.23
CA GLY A 837 -2.69 17.14 28.88
C GLY A 837 -1.20 16.79 28.66
N ASP A 838 -0.89 15.49 28.57
CA ASP A 838 0.46 14.99 28.26
C ASP A 838 0.65 14.90 26.74
N ALA A 839 0.99 16.05 26.13
CA ALA A 839 1.11 16.17 24.68
C ALA A 839 2.28 15.34 24.11
N GLU A 840 3.36 15.18 24.86
CA GLU A 840 4.54 14.41 24.43
C GLU A 840 4.18 12.91 24.32
N ARG A 841 3.60 12.34 25.38
CA ARG A 841 3.12 10.96 25.38
C ARG A 841 2.04 10.73 24.33
N ALA A 842 1.13 11.69 24.14
CA ALA A 842 0.08 11.60 23.13
C ALA A 842 0.67 11.55 21.72
N HIS A 843 1.60 12.47 21.42
CA HIS A 843 2.24 12.50 20.10
C HIS A 843 3.02 11.23 19.79
N TRP A 844 3.82 10.77 20.76
CA TRP A 844 4.55 9.50 20.62
C TRP A 844 3.61 8.32 20.35
N ALA A 845 2.58 8.12 21.18
CA ALA A 845 1.69 6.98 21.06
C ALA A 845 0.88 6.99 19.74
N LEU A 846 0.37 8.16 19.33
CA LEU A 846 -0.33 8.30 18.06
C LEU A 846 0.63 8.11 16.87
N GLY A 847 1.88 8.52 16.97
CA GLY A 847 2.92 8.29 15.98
C GLY A 847 3.22 6.79 15.81
N GLU A 848 3.39 6.05 16.90
CA GLU A 848 3.57 4.59 16.86
C GLU A 848 2.36 3.87 16.25
N SER A 849 1.14 4.28 16.64
CA SER A 849 -0.08 3.77 16.04
C SER A 849 -0.12 3.99 14.53
N LEU A 850 0.17 5.21 14.08
CA LEU A 850 0.18 5.58 12.67
C LEU A 850 1.25 4.79 11.88
N GLY A 851 2.44 4.65 12.44
CA GLY A 851 3.53 3.86 11.85
C GLY A 851 3.15 2.40 11.66
N LEU A 852 2.58 1.75 12.69
CA LEU A 852 2.09 0.37 12.60
C LEU A 852 0.98 0.22 11.55
N ARG A 853 -0.01 1.09 11.56
CA ARG A 853 -1.15 1.04 10.64
C ARG A 853 -0.73 1.24 9.18
N ARG A 854 0.24 2.14 8.92
CA ARG A 854 0.85 2.31 7.59
C ARG A 854 1.59 1.05 7.15
N ARG A 855 2.40 0.44 8.00
CA ARG A 855 3.08 -0.83 7.69
C ARG A 855 2.11 -1.97 7.41
N LEU A 856 1.00 -2.02 8.11
CA LEU A 856 -0.07 -3.00 7.88
C LEU A 856 -0.89 -2.69 6.63
N GLY A 857 -0.80 -1.46 6.09
CA GLY A 857 -1.65 -0.97 5.00
C GLY A 857 -3.13 -0.91 5.38
N ASP A 858 -3.45 -0.68 6.65
CA ASP A 858 -4.81 -0.46 7.13
C ASP A 858 -5.21 0.99 6.89
N ILE A 859 -5.64 1.26 5.66
CA ILE A 859 -5.93 2.61 5.16
C ILE A 859 -6.96 3.33 6.04
N ARG A 860 -8.00 2.62 6.46
CA ARG A 860 -9.03 3.16 7.33
C ARG A 860 -8.48 3.65 8.66
N SER A 861 -7.77 2.76 9.35
CA SER A 861 -7.21 3.08 10.66
C SER A 861 -6.12 4.16 10.60
N VAL A 862 -5.45 4.31 9.45
CA VAL A 862 -4.57 5.48 9.18
C VAL A 862 -5.36 6.77 9.22
N GLY A 863 -6.48 6.87 8.48
CA GLY A 863 -7.34 8.05 8.49
C GLY A 863 -7.84 8.44 9.88
N LEU A 864 -8.21 7.43 10.68
CA LEU A 864 -8.64 7.69 12.06
C LEU A 864 -7.52 8.20 12.96
N THR A 865 -6.33 7.64 12.83
CA THR A 865 -5.18 8.11 13.63
C THR A 865 -4.81 9.53 13.24
N LEU A 866 -4.91 9.89 11.97
CA LEU A 866 -4.74 11.28 11.52
C LEU A 866 -5.78 12.21 12.16
N GLY A 867 -7.03 11.77 12.28
CA GLY A 867 -8.06 12.50 13.01
C GLY A 867 -7.71 12.74 14.48
N LEU A 868 -7.18 11.72 15.18
CA LEU A 868 -6.74 11.86 16.58
C LEU A 868 -5.52 12.79 16.72
N LEU A 869 -4.59 12.73 15.77
CA LEU A 869 -3.46 13.66 15.71
C LEU A 869 -3.93 15.11 15.50
N ALA A 870 -4.94 15.30 14.65
CA ALA A 870 -5.54 16.60 14.43
C ALA A 870 -6.21 17.16 15.71
N GLU A 871 -6.90 16.32 16.48
CA GLU A 871 -7.42 16.69 17.80
C GLU A 871 -6.29 17.15 18.74
N LEU A 872 -5.18 16.43 18.80
CA LEU A 872 -4.02 16.79 19.60
C LEU A 872 -3.41 18.13 19.16
N MET A 873 -3.26 18.35 17.86
CA MET A 873 -2.76 19.63 17.32
C MET A 873 -3.70 20.78 17.65
N ALA A 874 -5.01 20.54 17.56
CA ALA A 874 -6.01 21.52 17.94
C ALA A 874 -5.93 21.91 19.42
N GLU A 875 -5.65 20.97 20.33
CA GLU A 875 -5.42 21.25 21.76
C GLU A 875 -4.15 22.10 21.98
N SER A 876 -3.15 21.96 21.12
CA SER A 876 -1.92 22.75 21.15
C SER A 876 -2.05 24.10 20.42
N ASP A 877 -3.28 24.46 20.00
CA ASP A 877 -3.63 25.69 19.26
C ASP A 877 -3.04 25.79 17.84
N ASP A 878 -2.49 24.71 17.31
CA ASP A 878 -2.06 24.61 15.91
C ASP A 878 -3.24 24.20 15.02
N LEU A 879 -4.17 25.14 14.83
CA LEU A 879 -5.39 24.91 14.06
C LEU A 879 -5.12 24.68 12.56
N ALA A 880 -4.01 25.23 12.03
CA ALA A 880 -3.67 25.09 10.61
C ALA A 880 -3.21 23.66 10.30
N GLN A 881 -2.31 23.09 11.10
CA GLN A 881 -1.86 21.73 10.94
C GLN A 881 -3.00 20.72 11.22
N ALA A 882 -3.80 20.97 12.26
CA ALA A 882 -4.98 20.15 12.54
C ALA A 882 -5.94 20.07 11.35
N ARG A 883 -6.19 21.23 10.69
CA ARG A 883 -7.04 21.30 9.49
C ARG A 883 -6.48 20.50 8.33
N SER A 884 -5.18 20.65 8.05
CA SER A 884 -4.52 19.88 6.99
C SER A 884 -4.68 18.37 7.20
N LEU A 885 -4.40 17.89 8.43
CA LEU A 885 -4.53 16.47 8.77
C LEU A 885 -5.98 15.94 8.60
N LEU A 886 -6.98 16.73 8.97
CA LEU A 886 -8.39 16.35 8.81
C LEU A 886 -8.80 16.31 7.34
N VAL A 887 -8.37 17.27 6.53
CA VAL A 887 -8.65 17.28 5.09
C VAL A 887 -8.02 16.06 4.40
N ASP A 888 -6.77 15.73 4.71
CA ASP A 888 -6.09 14.55 4.17
C ASP A 888 -6.77 13.23 4.61
N ALA A 889 -7.20 13.18 5.86
CA ALA A 889 -7.92 12.02 6.39
C ALA A 889 -9.31 11.87 5.72
N ILE A 890 -10.05 12.97 5.53
CA ILE A 890 -11.33 12.97 4.80
C ILE A 890 -11.13 12.52 3.36
N ALA A 891 -10.14 13.08 2.65
CA ALA A 891 -9.81 12.66 1.29
C ALA A 891 -9.49 11.16 1.22
N THR A 892 -8.83 10.62 2.24
CA THR A 892 -8.57 9.18 2.33
C THR A 892 -9.87 8.38 2.46
N PHE A 893 -10.82 8.79 3.31
CA PHE A 893 -12.09 8.08 3.47
C PHE A 893 -13.01 8.22 2.25
N VAL A 894 -13.06 9.39 1.64
CA VAL A 894 -13.78 9.60 0.37
C VAL A 894 -13.22 8.66 -0.71
N ARG A 895 -11.91 8.57 -0.81
CA ARG A 895 -11.23 7.73 -1.81
C ARG A 895 -11.55 6.24 -1.65
N VAL A 896 -11.66 5.73 -0.41
CA VAL A 896 -11.99 4.32 -0.16
C VAL A 896 -13.50 4.08 0.02
N GLY A 897 -14.32 5.13 -0.06
CA GLY A 897 -15.78 5.07 0.10
C GLY A 897 -16.27 4.73 1.50
N ASP A 898 -15.47 5.01 2.52
CA ASP A 898 -15.85 4.80 3.92
C ASP A 898 -16.71 5.95 4.42
N ARG A 899 -18.00 5.93 4.10
CA ARG A 899 -18.96 6.98 4.47
C ARG A 899 -19.08 7.21 5.98
N PRO A 900 -19.07 6.19 6.86
CA PRO A 900 -19.03 6.42 8.31
C PRO A 900 -17.75 7.13 8.77
N GLY A 901 -16.59 6.78 8.21
CA GLY A 901 -15.32 7.46 8.52
C GLY A 901 -15.31 8.91 8.06
N GLU A 902 -15.80 9.19 6.86
CA GLU A 902 -15.98 10.54 6.33
C GLU A 902 -16.89 11.39 7.24
N LEU A 903 -18.04 10.83 7.64
CA LEU A 903 -18.99 11.49 8.54
C LEU A 903 -18.32 11.92 9.86
N TRP A 904 -17.51 11.03 10.43
CA TRP A 904 -16.81 11.33 11.69
C TRP A 904 -15.82 12.49 11.54
N LEU A 905 -14.99 12.48 10.49
CA LEU A 905 -14.02 13.54 10.27
C LEU A 905 -14.63 14.87 9.89
N LEU A 906 -15.75 14.88 9.17
CA LEU A 906 -16.50 16.09 8.91
C LEU A 906 -17.01 16.75 10.20
N GLY A 907 -17.42 15.96 11.19
CA GLY A 907 -17.77 16.45 12.51
C GLY A 907 -16.57 17.08 13.24
N ALA A 908 -15.39 16.41 13.18
CA ALA A 908 -14.18 16.93 13.77
C ALA A 908 -13.71 18.22 13.09
N LEU A 909 -13.76 18.27 11.74
CA LEU A 909 -13.41 19.45 10.97
C LEU A 909 -14.35 20.61 11.26
N ALA A 910 -15.65 20.39 11.34
CA ALA A 910 -16.64 21.41 11.71
C ALA A 910 -16.34 22.00 13.09
N HIS A 911 -15.93 21.17 14.04
CA HIS A 911 -15.54 21.63 15.35
C HIS A 911 -14.28 22.51 15.29
N LEU A 912 -13.25 22.10 14.53
CA LEU A 912 -12.05 22.89 14.32
C LEU A 912 -12.35 24.26 13.72
N GLU A 913 -13.23 24.31 12.71
CA GLU A 913 -13.67 25.55 12.07
C GLU A 913 -14.41 26.47 13.06
N LEU A 914 -15.22 25.92 13.96
CA LEU A 914 -15.86 26.71 15.04
C LEU A 914 -14.82 27.32 15.99
N ARG A 915 -13.78 26.57 16.35
CA ARG A 915 -12.66 27.11 17.16
C ARG A 915 -11.91 28.22 16.42
N ALA A 916 -11.75 28.09 15.12
CA ALA A 916 -11.15 29.10 14.26
C ALA A 916 -12.07 30.32 13.98
N GLY A 917 -13.31 30.31 14.48
CA GLY A 917 -14.29 31.38 14.26
C GLY A 917 -14.99 31.33 12.89
N ALA A 918 -14.80 30.26 12.10
CA ALA A 918 -15.35 30.09 10.76
C ALA A 918 -16.70 29.33 10.80
N ALA A 919 -17.72 29.92 11.42
CA ALA A 919 -19.03 29.29 11.63
C ALA A 919 -19.75 28.87 10.34
N ASP A 920 -19.56 29.61 9.23
CA ASP A 920 -20.18 29.23 7.93
C ASP A 920 -19.53 28.00 7.32
N ALA A 921 -18.21 27.85 7.43
CA ALA A 921 -17.50 26.64 7.00
C ALA A 921 -17.94 25.42 7.84
N ALA A 922 -17.97 25.57 9.16
CA ALA A 922 -18.45 24.53 10.07
C ALA A 922 -19.87 24.06 9.72
N ARG A 923 -20.77 25.01 9.41
CA ARG A 923 -22.13 24.69 8.97
C ARG A 923 -22.13 23.87 7.67
N GLY A 924 -21.34 24.26 6.67
CA GLY A 924 -21.23 23.53 5.41
C GLY A 924 -20.76 22.07 5.61
N HIS A 925 -19.78 21.85 6.48
CA HIS A 925 -19.32 20.48 6.80
C HIS A 925 -20.40 19.67 7.53
N LEU A 926 -21.15 20.28 8.46
CA LEU A 926 -22.24 19.58 9.17
C LEU A 926 -23.46 19.34 8.28
N ASP A 927 -23.76 20.22 7.32
CA ASP A 927 -24.82 19.98 6.33
C ASP A 927 -24.44 18.78 5.44
N THR A 928 -23.18 18.66 5.01
CA THR A 928 -22.65 17.47 4.31
C THR A 928 -22.77 16.23 5.19
N ALA A 929 -22.34 16.31 6.45
CA ALA A 929 -22.44 15.23 7.42
C ALA A 929 -23.91 14.80 7.63
N LEU A 930 -24.87 15.72 7.64
CA LEU A 930 -26.29 15.41 7.76
C LEU A 930 -26.82 14.63 6.56
N ASN A 931 -26.41 14.98 5.35
CA ASN A 931 -26.76 14.22 4.14
C ASN A 931 -26.22 12.78 4.23
N ILE A 932 -24.97 12.61 4.65
CA ILE A 932 -24.38 11.28 4.86
C ILE A 932 -25.19 10.51 5.93
N CYS A 933 -25.60 11.13 7.03
CA CYS A 933 -26.45 10.48 8.03
C CYS A 933 -27.77 9.98 7.46
N GLU A 934 -28.36 10.72 6.53
CA GLU A 934 -29.59 10.33 5.86
C GLU A 934 -29.39 9.17 4.89
N GLU A 935 -28.30 9.20 4.11
CA GLU A 935 -27.89 8.09 3.24
C GLU A 935 -27.63 6.81 4.07
N LEU A 936 -26.90 6.94 5.15
CA LEU A 936 -26.57 5.83 6.06
C LEU A 936 -27.78 5.36 6.90
N GLY A 937 -28.83 6.17 7.04
CA GLY A 937 -29.98 5.87 7.88
C GLY A 937 -29.66 5.79 9.39
N THR A 938 -28.56 6.44 9.85
CA THR A 938 -28.14 6.41 11.25
C THR A 938 -28.83 7.50 12.05
N ARG A 939 -29.79 7.14 12.89
CA ARG A 939 -30.54 8.12 13.70
C ARG A 939 -29.66 8.74 14.79
N VAL A 940 -28.80 7.93 15.41
CA VAL A 940 -27.89 8.41 16.46
C VAL A 940 -27.01 9.53 15.92
N MET A 941 -26.30 9.29 14.82
CA MET A 941 -25.40 10.27 14.22
C MET A 941 -26.14 11.50 13.69
N ARG A 942 -27.33 11.28 13.13
CA ARG A 942 -28.19 12.37 12.69
C ARG A 942 -28.61 13.27 13.86
N GLY A 943 -28.97 12.69 14.97
CA GLY A 943 -29.32 13.44 16.19
C GLY A 943 -28.15 14.29 16.69
N TRP A 944 -26.96 13.73 16.72
CA TRP A 944 -25.76 14.45 17.12
C TRP A 944 -25.40 15.58 16.13
N THR A 945 -25.43 15.31 14.83
CA THR A 945 -25.17 16.32 13.77
C THR A 945 -26.19 17.46 13.85
N ARG A 946 -27.47 17.15 14.05
CA ARG A 946 -28.53 18.16 14.23
C ARG A 946 -28.30 19.00 15.50
N SER A 947 -27.86 18.39 16.60
CA SER A 947 -27.57 19.11 17.83
C SER A 947 -26.39 20.10 17.64
N ALA A 948 -25.39 19.73 16.85
CA ALA A 948 -24.28 20.60 16.50
C ALA A 948 -24.71 21.77 15.60
N LEU A 949 -25.53 21.50 14.58
CA LEU A 949 -26.12 22.54 13.75
C LEU A 949 -27.03 23.47 14.54
N ALA A 950 -27.82 22.94 15.49
CA ALA A 950 -28.65 23.73 16.38
C ALA A 950 -27.82 24.72 17.20
N GLU A 951 -26.70 24.28 17.76
CA GLU A 951 -25.79 25.12 18.53
C GLU A 951 -25.24 26.29 17.66
N ILE A 952 -24.82 26.04 16.42
CA ILE A 952 -24.33 27.08 15.49
C ILE A 952 -25.44 28.10 15.24
N HIS A 953 -26.64 27.67 15.00
CA HIS A 953 -27.77 28.57 14.74
C HIS A 953 -28.20 29.37 15.98
N LEU A 954 -28.16 28.75 17.18
CA LEU A 954 -28.49 29.42 18.43
C LEU A 954 -27.45 30.51 18.75
N ARG A 955 -26.16 30.21 18.63
CA ARG A 955 -25.06 31.16 18.81
C ARG A 955 -25.06 32.27 17.76
N GLY A 956 -25.47 31.97 16.53
CA GLY A 956 -25.58 32.94 15.44
C GLY A 956 -26.86 33.77 15.46
N GLY A 957 -27.67 33.68 16.49
CA GLY A 957 -28.92 34.47 16.65
C GLY A 957 -30.13 33.97 15.86
N ALA A 958 -30.05 32.85 15.16
CA ALA A 958 -31.13 32.21 14.45
C ALA A 958 -31.97 31.27 15.36
N GLY A 959 -32.52 31.82 16.45
CA GLY A 959 -33.09 31.06 17.55
C GLY A 959 -34.18 30.07 17.13
N GLU A 960 -35.11 30.45 16.26
CA GLU A 960 -36.20 29.55 15.82
C GLU A 960 -35.66 28.33 15.03
N ARG A 961 -34.66 28.53 14.15
CA ARG A 961 -34.08 27.44 13.38
C ARG A 961 -33.26 26.51 14.28
N GLY A 962 -32.51 27.11 15.22
CA GLY A 962 -31.75 26.36 16.22
C GLY A 962 -32.66 25.48 17.09
N ARG A 963 -33.78 26.04 17.58
CA ARG A 963 -34.80 25.33 18.35
C ARG A 963 -35.40 24.15 17.59
N ARG A 964 -35.83 24.33 16.35
CA ARG A 964 -36.37 23.24 15.51
C ARG A 964 -35.37 22.10 15.30
N LEU A 965 -34.10 22.43 15.06
CA LEU A 965 -33.04 21.43 14.92
C LEU A 965 -32.79 20.67 16.23
N LEU A 966 -32.82 21.37 17.38
CA LEU A 966 -32.60 20.75 18.68
C LEU A 966 -33.79 19.85 19.06
N GLU A 967 -35.02 20.24 18.77
CA GLU A 967 -36.19 19.38 18.98
C GLU A 967 -36.11 18.11 18.11
N ALA A 968 -35.70 18.24 16.84
CA ALA A 968 -35.52 17.11 15.95
C ALA A 968 -34.36 16.19 16.40
N ALA A 969 -33.25 16.77 16.87
CA ALA A 969 -32.14 16.04 17.44
C ALA A 969 -32.58 15.24 18.68
N ARG A 970 -33.31 15.87 19.58
CA ARG A 970 -33.88 15.24 20.79
C ARG A 970 -34.80 14.07 20.44
N GLY A 971 -35.63 14.22 19.42
CA GLY A 971 -36.51 13.16 18.92
C GLY A 971 -35.73 11.93 18.42
N ASP A 972 -34.70 12.17 17.61
CA ASP A 972 -33.83 11.11 17.12
C ASP A 972 -33.09 10.37 18.26
N LEU A 973 -32.48 11.12 19.17
CA LEU A 973 -31.70 10.58 20.30
C LEU A 973 -32.55 9.85 21.34
N ALA A 974 -33.77 10.38 21.63
CA ALA A 974 -34.71 9.73 22.50
C ALA A 974 -35.21 8.40 21.92
N THR A 975 -35.48 8.34 20.64
CA THR A 975 -35.87 7.11 19.93
C THR A 975 -34.77 6.05 20.01
N CYS A 976 -33.49 6.48 20.01
CA CYS A 976 -32.34 5.59 20.11
C CYS A 976 -32.01 5.17 21.53
N GLY A 977 -32.46 5.91 22.53
CA GLY A 977 -32.06 5.72 23.92
C GLY A 977 -30.67 6.27 24.25
N ASP A 978 -30.22 7.28 23.48
CA ASP A 978 -28.92 7.91 23.65
C ASP A 978 -28.95 8.97 24.79
N ALA A 979 -28.60 8.55 25.99
CA ALA A 979 -28.63 9.39 27.18
C ALA A 979 -27.59 10.55 27.09
N TRP A 980 -26.45 10.32 26.49
CA TRP A 980 -25.41 11.35 26.32
C TRP A 980 -25.87 12.48 25.40
N GLY A 981 -26.49 12.13 24.28
CA GLY A 981 -27.02 13.11 23.34
C GLY A 981 -28.23 13.88 23.89
N LEU A 982 -29.07 13.25 24.69
CA LEU A 982 -30.20 13.89 25.39
C LEU A 982 -29.70 14.94 26.39
N GLU A 983 -28.70 14.59 27.23
CA GLU A 983 -28.10 15.52 28.18
C GLU A 983 -27.52 16.76 27.48
N ARG A 984 -26.87 16.55 26.30
CA ARG A 984 -26.39 17.65 25.48
C ARG A 984 -27.52 18.55 24.99
N CYS A 985 -28.61 17.97 24.51
CA CYS A 985 -29.78 18.76 24.06
C CYS A 985 -30.37 19.57 25.21
N ASP A 986 -30.43 19.00 26.42
CA ASP A 986 -30.91 19.68 27.60
C ASP A 986 -29.99 20.83 28.05
N ALA A 987 -28.67 20.60 27.97
CA ALA A 987 -27.67 21.63 28.26
C ALA A 987 -27.75 22.82 27.26
N LEU A 988 -27.92 22.54 25.96
CA LEU A 988 -28.12 23.60 24.97
C LEU A 988 -29.44 24.37 25.17
N ALA A 989 -30.52 23.70 25.52
CA ALA A 989 -31.77 24.37 25.83
C ALA A 989 -31.68 25.26 27.08
N GLN A 990 -30.90 24.88 28.10
CA GLN A 990 -30.63 25.71 29.27
C GLN A 990 -29.71 26.90 28.97
N GLU A 991 -28.74 26.73 28.07
CA GLU A 991 -27.80 27.80 27.69
C GLU A 991 -28.50 28.92 26.89
N PHE A 992 -29.51 28.58 26.12
CA PHE A 992 -30.23 29.53 25.25
C PHE A 992 -31.76 29.64 25.56
N PRO A 993 -32.15 30.01 26.79
CA PRO A 993 -33.55 29.98 27.19
C PRO A 993 -34.46 30.95 26.40
N ALA A 994 -33.90 31.98 25.79
CA ALA A 994 -34.66 32.93 24.98
C ALA A 994 -35.12 32.35 23.62
N ALA A 995 -34.57 31.19 23.22
CA ALA A 995 -34.97 30.51 21.99
C ALA A 995 -36.11 29.50 22.20
N PHE A 996 -36.37 29.13 23.46
CA PHE A 996 -37.35 28.16 23.90
C PHE A 996 -38.45 28.84 24.77
#